data_88dd18b2c90b30b2d3eaebdcbd98746d
#
_entry.id   88dd18b2c90b30b2d3eaebdcbd98746d
#
_cell.length_a   1.000
_cell.length_b   1.000
_cell.length_c   1.000
_cell.angle_alpha   90.00
_cell.angle_beta   90.00
_cell.angle_gamma   90.00
#
_symmetry.space_group_name_H-M   'P 1'
#
loop_
_entity.id
_entity.type
_entity.pdbx_description
1 polymer ?
#
loop_
_entity_poly.entity_id
_entity_poly.type
_entity_poly.pdbx_seq_one_letter_code
_entity_poly.pdbx_strand_id
1 'polypeptide(L)'
;MIFQFKHLNEVPMYTHTWAQNDRLALANGFVRNDLNFFKPQNYILNHQFPKNWSDPSYSTITAVEFPIHDYVPAVFMKAFGTNEPWIFHAYILLYSIIGFFFLYLLAEKICGSKVKAALVVLFAIASPIYTFYQGGFLPTIPSIANTVIALYCYALYFEGKGEKWFRWALFFFTFAALARFTFVIPYLAVLGFELIRIFRKKAKFWPNVIGVGVSFLVLFAAQFYTSRLRAKYGSDFLSELLPADNFEEMKNILTRMWDVMLYAYLSAKHYFLIFLVIILALISILIKERNTYKAFLGWWFICLFWLTGACLFWFAMTKQFYAHDYYFLDTFYLPIVLFVALCLAILPKPQWYYGEAIMALFVAYFGIVSFKETSNFQKERRVFVANDHFTGSVINFEGSDEFLTKSGVSSEDTILVIHTYGPNIPFIQMNRVGFAVEGHDTGDIDRGLSWKWDYVVFQRPYFMDDVYAIYPDILQKVESIAVNENLILCKRKTDTIPQTLMDFMNIKKTYAIVKTNFETTDSLNYIAVENDPTSANNRIGWIGENDVYGFSHGFRKEIGSDLRGRVLKVKGKFLRRNDGQISIVIAYSKGDDLAYYQTIDLSSISKLNEWTEKEFIIFLPPRQSKEYLLSFYIHNPNKNTVLLDDFEFAFYRN
;
A
#
# COMPACT_ATOMS: atom_id res chain seq x y z
N MET A 1 6.60 -12.87 14.06
CA MET A 1 5.46 -12.99 15.00
C MET A 1 5.44 -11.90 16.07
N ILE A 2 6.49 -11.69 16.85
CA ILE A 2 6.51 -10.69 17.95
C ILE A 2 6.08 -9.29 17.48
N PHE A 3 6.48 -8.87 16.28
CA PHE A 3 6.10 -7.58 15.72
C PHE A 3 4.61 -7.47 15.36
N GLN A 4 3.93 -8.59 15.11
CA GLN A 4 2.55 -8.61 14.64
C GLN A 4 1.53 -8.64 15.78
N PHE A 5 1.89 -9.15 16.98
CA PHE A 5 0.95 -9.29 18.08
C PHE A 5 0.26 -7.99 18.52
N LYS A 6 0.96 -6.86 18.43
CA LYS A 6 0.40 -5.55 18.79
C LYS A 6 -0.57 -5.00 17.74
N HIS A 7 -0.56 -5.57 16.52
CA HIS A 7 -1.25 -5.07 15.35
C HIS A 7 -2.30 -6.05 14.82
N LEU A 8 -2.62 -7.11 15.59
CA LEU A 8 -3.53 -8.16 15.14
C LEU A 8 -4.95 -7.66 14.85
N ASN A 9 -5.39 -6.63 15.53
CA ASN A 9 -6.74 -6.09 15.38
C ASN A 9 -6.79 -4.81 14.53
N GLU A 10 -5.65 -4.40 13.97
CA GLU A 10 -5.61 -3.24 13.10
C GLU A 10 -6.14 -3.62 11.70
N VAL A 11 -6.96 -2.76 11.13
CA VAL A 11 -7.28 -2.81 9.71
C VAL A 11 -6.02 -2.51 8.89
N PRO A 12 -5.95 -2.96 7.62
CA PRO A 12 -4.78 -2.67 6.79
C PRO A 12 -4.50 -1.17 6.66
N MET A 13 -3.32 -0.75 7.11
CA MET A 13 -2.83 0.64 7.05
C MET A 13 -1.38 0.70 6.58
N TYR A 14 -0.91 1.88 6.26
CA TYR A 14 0.46 2.22 5.87
C TYR A 14 0.82 1.70 4.47
N THR A 15 1.70 0.74 4.36
CA THR A 15 2.18 0.26 3.05
C THR A 15 1.17 -0.66 2.37
N HIS A 16 0.82 -0.34 1.13
CA HIS A 16 -0.15 -1.09 0.30
C HIS A 16 -1.51 -1.28 0.97
N THR A 17 -1.95 -0.24 1.64
CA THR A 17 -3.25 -0.14 2.31
C THR A 17 -4.38 -0.59 1.38
N TRP A 18 -4.40 -0.12 0.13
CA TRP A 18 -5.42 -0.50 -0.85
C TRP A 18 -5.49 -2.02 -1.07
N ALA A 19 -4.38 -2.63 -1.55
CA ALA A 19 -4.34 -4.05 -1.90
C ALA A 19 -4.69 -4.98 -0.72
N GLN A 20 -4.34 -4.59 0.50
CA GLN A 20 -4.65 -5.36 1.71
C GLN A 20 -6.11 -5.18 2.14
N ASN A 21 -6.68 -3.96 2.04
CA ASN A 21 -8.09 -3.73 2.33
C ASN A 21 -9.00 -4.45 1.33
N ASP A 22 -8.60 -4.57 0.06
CA ASP A 22 -9.37 -5.36 -0.91
C ASP A 22 -9.52 -6.82 -0.48
N ARG A 23 -8.49 -7.41 0.14
CA ARG A 23 -8.57 -8.79 0.67
C ARG A 23 -9.47 -8.89 1.89
N LEU A 24 -9.40 -7.93 2.80
CA LEU A 24 -10.34 -7.86 3.94
C LEU A 24 -11.78 -7.65 3.45
N ALA A 25 -11.99 -6.80 2.44
CA ALA A 25 -13.30 -6.59 1.83
C ALA A 25 -13.88 -7.87 1.23
N LEU A 26 -13.05 -8.69 0.57
CA LEU A 26 -13.46 -10.00 0.05
C LEU A 26 -13.86 -10.96 1.15
N ALA A 27 -13.09 -11.05 2.25
CA ALA A 27 -13.44 -11.90 3.38
C ALA A 27 -14.79 -11.48 3.99
N ASN A 28 -14.99 -10.18 4.22
CA ASN A 28 -16.26 -9.64 4.68
C ASN A 28 -17.39 -9.87 3.66
N GLY A 29 -17.08 -9.80 2.36
CA GLY A 29 -18.04 -10.12 1.30
C GLY A 29 -18.50 -11.57 1.33
N PHE A 30 -17.63 -12.52 1.62
CA PHE A 30 -18.01 -13.92 1.82
C PHE A 30 -18.88 -14.13 3.06
N VAL A 31 -18.63 -13.39 4.14
CA VAL A 31 -19.52 -13.42 5.32
C VAL A 31 -20.92 -12.95 4.95
N ARG A 32 -21.04 -11.84 4.20
CA ARG A 32 -22.34 -11.27 3.78
C ARG A 32 -23.09 -12.12 2.76
N ASN A 33 -22.40 -12.86 1.89
CA ASN A 33 -23.03 -13.69 0.85
C ASN A 33 -23.25 -15.15 1.26
N ASP A 34 -23.32 -15.41 2.57
CA ASP A 34 -23.52 -16.75 3.15
C ASP A 34 -22.47 -17.78 2.75
N LEU A 35 -21.23 -17.32 2.61
CA LEU A 35 -20.07 -18.14 2.22
C LEU A 35 -20.20 -18.76 0.82
N ASN A 36 -20.83 -18.07 -0.13
CA ASN A 36 -20.89 -18.54 -1.50
C ASN A 36 -19.53 -18.34 -2.19
N PHE A 37 -18.70 -19.38 -2.18
CA PHE A 37 -17.36 -19.37 -2.74
C PHE A 37 -17.30 -18.94 -4.22
N PHE A 38 -18.30 -19.31 -5.00
CA PHE A 38 -18.34 -19.03 -6.44
C PHE A 38 -18.83 -17.63 -6.80
N LYS A 39 -19.18 -16.81 -5.85
CA LYS A 39 -19.57 -15.42 -6.06
C LYS A 39 -18.79 -14.50 -5.09
N PRO A 40 -17.48 -14.35 -5.28
CA PRO A 40 -16.70 -13.43 -4.44
C PRO A 40 -17.29 -12.03 -4.55
N GLN A 41 -17.49 -11.38 -3.42
CA GLN A 41 -18.06 -10.04 -3.31
C GLN A 41 -17.11 -9.12 -2.56
N ASN A 42 -17.11 -7.85 -2.96
CA ASN A 42 -16.54 -6.74 -2.19
C ASN A 42 -17.68 -5.79 -1.72
N TYR A 43 -17.39 -4.51 -1.45
CA TYR A 43 -18.39 -3.53 -1.06
C TYR A 43 -18.87 -2.63 -2.21
N ILE A 44 -18.23 -2.67 -3.37
CA ILE A 44 -18.38 -1.69 -4.42
C ILE A 44 -19.38 -2.14 -5.47
N LEU A 45 -20.28 -1.23 -5.86
CA LEU A 45 -21.31 -1.43 -6.89
C LEU A 45 -20.88 -0.94 -8.28
N ASN A 46 -19.74 -0.28 -8.41
CA ASN A 46 -19.13 0.10 -9.67
C ASN A 46 -17.84 -0.71 -9.91
N HIS A 47 -17.30 -0.62 -11.11
CA HIS A 47 -16.10 -1.37 -11.48
C HIS A 47 -14.86 -0.80 -10.77
N GLN A 48 -14.06 -1.65 -10.17
CA GLN A 48 -12.77 -1.29 -9.60
C GLN A 48 -11.71 -1.12 -10.69
N PHE A 49 -11.74 -1.99 -11.68
CA PHE A 49 -11.00 -2.00 -12.93
C PHE A 49 -11.96 -2.49 -14.04
N PRO A 50 -11.80 -2.16 -15.30
CA PRO A 50 -10.76 -1.37 -15.96
C PRO A 50 -10.93 0.14 -15.77
N LYS A 51 -9.95 0.89 -16.25
CA LYS A 51 -9.85 2.36 -16.15
C LYS A 51 -11.06 3.16 -16.67
N ASN A 52 -11.90 2.57 -17.47
CA ASN A 52 -13.13 3.20 -17.94
C ASN A 52 -14.21 2.93 -16.88
N TRP A 53 -14.48 3.93 -16.09
CA TRP A 53 -15.62 4.04 -15.19
C TRP A 53 -16.93 4.00 -15.99
N SER A 54 -17.18 2.85 -16.65
CA SER A 54 -18.44 2.59 -17.33
C SER A 54 -19.57 2.56 -16.30
N ASP A 55 -20.80 2.56 -16.77
CA ASP A 55 -21.96 2.45 -15.88
C ASP A 55 -21.78 1.29 -14.90
N PRO A 56 -22.08 1.51 -13.62
CA PRO A 56 -21.87 0.49 -12.61
C PRO A 56 -22.75 -0.72 -12.87
N SER A 57 -22.22 -1.90 -12.59
CA SER A 57 -22.98 -3.16 -12.70
C SER A 57 -24.06 -3.32 -11.63
N TYR A 58 -24.12 -2.45 -10.64
CA TYR A 58 -24.95 -2.56 -9.44
C TYR A 58 -24.80 -3.91 -8.73
N SER A 59 -23.62 -4.51 -8.81
CA SER A 59 -23.31 -5.81 -8.22
C SER A 59 -21.96 -5.71 -7.49
N THR A 60 -21.93 -6.23 -6.28
CA THR A 60 -20.70 -6.35 -5.49
C THR A 60 -19.83 -7.54 -5.90
N ILE A 61 -20.30 -8.39 -6.85
CA ILE A 61 -19.54 -9.53 -7.33
C ILE A 61 -18.37 -9.04 -8.18
N THR A 62 -17.16 -9.50 -7.84
CA THR A 62 -15.93 -9.12 -8.52
C THR A 62 -15.11 -10.35 -8.93
N ALA A 63 -14.45 -10.29 -10.08
CA ALA A 63 -13.55 -11.33 -10.52
C ALA A 63 -12.20 -11.20 -9.79
N VAL A 64 -11.75 -12.30 -9.18
CA VAL A 64 -10.47 -12.36 -8.44
C VAL A 64 -9.75 -13.66 -8.75
N GLU A 65 -8.46 -13.74 -8.45
CA GLU A 65 -7.73 -15.02 -8.37
C GLU A 65 -8.48 -15.96 -7.40
N PHE A 66 -8.18 -17.24 -7.41
CA PHE A 66 -8.86 -18.24 -6.56
C PHE A 66 -8.84 -17.83 -5.07
N PRO A 67 -9.97 -17.37 -4.48
CA PRO A 67 -9.98 -16.58 -3.26
C PRO A 67 -9.99 -17.43 -1.98
N ILE A 68 -9.29 -18.56 -1.95
CA ILE A 68 -9.32 -19.50 -0.83
C ILE A 68 -8.77 -18.88 0.46
N HIS A 69 -7.77 -18.00 0.34
CA HIS A 69 -7.13 -17.35 1.49
C HIS A 69 -7.91 -16.13 1.99
N ASP A 70 -8.96 -15.72 1.28
CA ASP A 70 -9.97 -14.77 1.75
C ASP A 70 -11.19 -15.51 2.32
N TYR A 71 -11.52 -16.65 1.70
CA TYR A 71 -12.67 -17.46 2.08
C TYR A 71 -12.51 -18.17 3.43
N VAL A 72 -11.34 -18.77 3.70
CA VAL A 72 -11.13 -19.51 4.96
C VAL A 72 -11.21 -18.58 6.16
N PRO A 73 -10.58 -17.38 6.19
CA PRO A 73 -10.83 -16.40 7.24
C PRO A 73 -12.31 -16.04 7.38
N ALA A 74 -13.05 -15.87 6.28
CA ALA A 74 -14.49 -15.58 6.32
C ALA A 74 -15.31 -16.68 7.01
N VAL A 75 -14.94 -17.95 6.79
CA VAL A 75 -15.58 -19.08 7.50
C VAL A 75 -15.39 -18.95 9.01
N PHE A 76 -14.19 -18.61 9.46
CA PHE A 76 -13.92 -18.38 10.89
C PHE A 76 -14.63 -17.12 11.42
N MET A 77 -14.62 -16.02 10.65
CA MET A 77 -15.37 -14.81 10.98
C MET A 77 -16.85 -15.11 11.22
N LYS A 78 -17.46 -15.84 10.29
CA LYS A 78 -18.87 -16.27 10.43
C LYS A 78 -19.08 -17.21 11.63
N ALA A 79 -18.18 -18.15 11.85
CA ALA A 79 -18.26 -19.08 12.97
C ALA A 79 -18.13 -18.40 14.35
N PHE A 80 -17.29 -17.35 14.43
CA PHE A 80 -17.10 -16.57 15.66
C PHE A 80 -18.07 -15.39 15.80
N GLY A 81 -18.88 -15.10 14.76
CA GLY A 81 -19.82 -14.00 14.77
C GLY A 81 -19.17 -12.61 14.80
N THR A 82 -17.98 -12.47 14.24
CA THR A 82 -17.23 -11.21 14.22
C THR A 82 -16.42 -11.05 12.92
N ASN A 83 -16.30 -9.82 12.41
CA ASN A 83 -15.50 -9.47 11.23
C ASN A 83 -14.15 -8.83 11.62
N GLU A 84 -13.71 -9.02 12.87
CA GLU A 84 -12.46 -8.42 13.36
C GLU A 84 -11.23 -8.91 12.59
N PRO A 85 -10.30 -8.01 12.22
CA PRO A 85 -9.15 -8.31 11.38
C PRO A 85 -8.20 -9.39 11.93
N TRP A 86 -8.16 -9.58 13.27
CA TRP A 86 -7.27 -10.55 13.92
C TRP A 86 -7.46 -11.99 13.41
N ILE A 87 -8.66 -12.35 12.95
CA ILE A 87 -8.93 -13.69 12.41
C ILE A 87 -8.11 -13.91 11.13
N PHE A 88 -8.11 -12.92 10.25
CA PHE A 88 -7.34 -12.97 9.02
C PHE A 88 -5.83 -12.98 9.31
N HIS A 89 -5.36 -12.08 10.18
CA HIS A 89 -3.96 -12.04 10.62
C HIS A 89 -3.49 -13.38 11.21
N ALA A 90 -4.29 -13.97 12.11
CA ALA A 90 -3.96 -15.25 12.74
C ALA A 90 -3.85 -16.39 11.71
N TYR A 91 -4.73 -16.40 10.71
CA TYR A 91 -4.69 -17.36 9.62
C TYR A 91 -3.41 -17.24 8.79
N ILE A 92 -3.04 -16.02 8.36
CA ILE A 92 -1.81 -15.79 7.59
C ILE A 92 -0.56 -16.12 8.41
N LEU A 93 -0.54 -15.76 9.71
CA LEU A 93 0.55 -16.12 10.62
C LEU A 93 0.70 -17.63 10.77
N LEU A 94 -0.41 -18.37 10.87
CA LEU A 94 -0.37 -19.83 10.92
C LEU A 94 0.27 -20.43 9.66
N TYR A 95 -0.09 -19.92 8.46
CA TYR A 95 0.55 -20.33 7.22
C TYR A 95 2.05 -20.01 7.21
N SER A 96 2.45 -18.85 7.71
CA SER A 96 3.86 -18.49 7.85
C SER A 96 4.63 -19.49 8.73
N ILE A 97 4.06 -19.90 9.86
CA ILE A 97 4.66 -20.90 10.76
C ILE A 97 4.84 -22.24 10.05
N ILE A 98 3.78 -22.72 9.39
CA ILE A 98 3.80 -23.97 8.63
C ILE A 98 4.86 -23.89 7.51
N GLY A 99 4.90 -22.77 6.77
CA GLY A 99 5.88 -22.54 5.74
C GLY A 99 7.32 -22.63 6.23
N PHE A 100 7.65 -21.99 7.37
CA PHE A 100 8.99 -22.06 7.94
C PHE A 100 9.33 -23.41 8.52
N PHE A 101 8.37 -24.13 9.06
CA PHE A 101 8.60 -25.52 9.48
C PHE A 101 9.02 -26.39 8.29
N PHE A 102 8.30 -26.31 7.17
CA PHE A 102 8.67 -27.07 5.97
C PHE A 102 9.95 -26.53 5.30
N LEU A 103 10.22 -25.23 5.39
CA LEU A 103 11.49 -24.65 4.94
C LEU A 103 12.67 -25.21 5.74
N TYR A 104 12.52 -25.37 7.05
CA TYR A 104 13.55 -26.01 7.88
C TYR A 104 13.82 -27.44 7.42
N LEU A 105 12.76 -28.24 7.23
CA LEU A 105 12.88 -29.63 6.78
C LEU A 105 13.53 -29.73 5.39
N LEU A 106 13.14 -28.84 4.46
CA LEU A 106 13.74 -28.77 3.13
C LEU A 106 15.20 -28.36 3.20
N ALA A 107 15.54 -27.34 3.96
CA ALA A 107 16.89 -26.83 4.13
C ALA A 107 17.79 -27.88 4.82
N GLU A 108 17.29 -28.62 5.82
CA GLU A 108 18.02 -29.71 6.45
C GLU A 108 18.35 -30.81 5.44
N LYS A 109 17.43 -31.19 4.56
CA LYS A 109 17.68 -32.14 3.46
C LYS A 109 18.74 -31.64 2.47
N ILE A 110 18.64 -30.38 2.06
CA ILE A 110 19.58 -29.78 1.10
C ILE A 110 20.95 -29.59 1.74
N CYS A 111 21.04 -29.00 2.92
CA CYS A 111 22.30 -28.65 3.58
C CYS A 111 22.94 -29.84 4.31
N GLY A 112 22.15 -30.87 4.67
CA GLY A 112 22.59 -32.00 5.48
C GLY A 112 23.08 -31.66 6.88
N SER A 113 22.65 -30.50 7.44
CA SER A 113 23.03 -29.98 8.76
C SER A 113 21.88 -29.14 9.36
N LYS A 114 21.53 -29.42 10.60
CA LYS A 114 20.48 -28.71 11.34
C LYS A 114 20.82 -27.22 11.54
N VAL A 115 22.09 -26.93 11.82
CA VAL A 115 22.56 -25.56 12.07
C VAL A 115 22.51 -24.73 10.76
N LYS A 116 22.93 -25.32 9.62
CA LYS A 116 22.80 -24.66 8.31
C LYS A 116 21.32 -24.43 7.95
N ALA A 117 20.46 -25.41 8.23
CA ALA A 117 19.02 -25.26 8.02
C ALA A 117 18.42 -24.13 8.86
N ALA A 118 18.82 -24.02 10.13
CA ALA A 118 18.42 -22.91 10.98
C ALA A 118 18.88 -21.55 10.43
N LEU A 119 20.08 -21.45 9.85
CA LEU A 119 20.56 -20.23 9.20
C LEU A 119 19.69 -19.85 7.99
N VAL A 120 19.31 -20.82 7.15
CA VAL A 120 18.41 -20.59 6.00
C VAL A 120 17.05 -20.07 6.46
N VAL A 121 16.48 -20.68 7.51
CA VAL A 121 15.19 -20.21 8.06
C VAL A 121 15.31 -18.83 8.68
N LEU A 122 16.38 -18.55 9.44
CA LEU A 122 16.62 -17.22 9.99
C LEU A 122 16.84 -16.16 8.90
N PHE A 123 17.57 -16.49 7.85
CA PHE A 123 17.72 -15.64 6.67
C PHE A 123 16.34 -15.30 6.07
N ALA A 124 15.49 -16.29 5.91
CA ALA A 124 14.17 -16.09 5.35
C ALA A 124 13.27 -15.25 6.28
N ILE A 125 13.10 -15.64 7.55
CA ILE A 125 12.18 -14.99 8.48
C ILE A 125 12.62 -13.57 8.88
N ALA A 126 13.93 -13.28 8.85
CA ALA A 126 14.46 -11.97 9.18
C ALA A 126 14.44 -10.98 8.01
N SER A 127 13.97 -11.38 6.83
CA SER A 127 13.77 -10.46 5.70
C SER A 127 12.79 -9.35 6.10
N PRO A 128 13.15 -8.06 5.94
CA PRO A 128 12.29 -6.94 6.32
C PRO A 128 10.93 -7.00 5.67
N ILE A 129 10.87 -7.23 4.35
CA ILE A 129 9.62 -7.31 3.59
C ILE A 129 8.77 -8.51 4.00
N TYR A 130 9.38 -9.69 4.18
CA TYR A 130 8.63 -10.88 4.59
C TYR A 130 7.99 -10.67 5.96
N THR A 131 8.75 -10.13 6.90
CA THR A 131 8.28 -9.86 8.28
C THR A 131 7.13 -8.86 8.27
N PHE A 132 7.10 -7.91 7.34
CA PHE A 132 5.99 -6.97 7.21
C PHE A 132 4.70 -7.69 6.76
N TYR A 133 4.78 -8.46 5.67
CA TYR A 133 3.60 -9.12 5.09
C TYR A 133 3.19 -10.43 5.77
N GLN A 134 4.03 -11.03 6.62
CA GLN A 134 3.66 -12.28 7.32
C GLN A 134 2.46 -12.14 8.26
N GLY A 135 2.10 -10.92 8.65
CA GLY A 135 0.88 -10.62 9.41
C GLY A 135 -0.10 -9.77 8.60
N GLY A 136 0.06 -9.68 7.28
CA GLY A 136 -0.83 -8.93 6.40
C GLY A 136 -2.00 -9.76 5.88
N PHE A 137 -2.60 -9.28 4.78
CA PHE A 137 -3.81 -9.86 4.19
C PHE A 137 -3.56 -10.47 2.81
N LEU A 138 -2.34 -10.37 2.27
CA LEU A 138 -2.05 -10.83 0.93
C LEU A 138 -1.92 -12.37 0.84
N PRO A 139 -2.41 -13.00 -0.24
CA PRO A 139 -2.28 -14.44 -0.47
C PRO A 139 -0.82 -14.87 -0.77
N THR A 140 0.11 -13.93 -0.89
CA THR A 140 1.54 -14.15 -1.10
C THR A 140 2.14 -15.07 -0.04
N ILE A 141 1.87 -14.82 1.26
CA ILE A 141 2.46 -15.61 2.36
C ILE A 141 1.98 -17.07 2.35
N PRO A 142 0.67 -17.37 2.23
CA PRO A 142 0.21 -18.73 2.03
C PRO A 142 0.76 -19.40 0.77
N SER A 143 0.91 -18.66 -0.33
CA SER A 143 1.47 -19.20 -1.57
C SER A 143 2.95 -19.54 -1.45
N ILE A 144 3.73 -18.72 -0.72
CA ILE A 144 5.11 -19.05 -0.32
C ILE A 144 5.14 -20.36 0.48
N ALA A 145 4.30 -20.48 1.50
CA ALA A 145 4.25 -21.66 2.34
C ALA A 145 3.91 -22.92 1.54
N ASN A 146 2.89 -22.86 0.69
CA ASN A 146 2.49 -23.96 -0.18
C ASN A 146 3.61 -24.34 -1.17
N THR A 147 4.32 -23.36 -1.72
CA THR A 147 5.47 -23.60 -2.60
C THR A 147 6.61 -24.32 -1.85
N VAL A 148 6.90 -23.92 -0.63
CA VAL A 148 7.93 -24.60 0.21
C VAL A 148 7.50 -26.03 0.54
N ILE A 149 6.24 -26.28 0.87
CA ILE A 149 5.69 -27.63 1.08
C ILE A 149 5.81 -28.45 -0.20
N ALA A 150 5.49 -27.86 -1.36
CA ALA A 150 5.63 -28.52 -2.65
C ALA A 150 7.09 -28.93 -2.93
N LEU A 151 8.04 -28.01 -2.69
CA LEU A 151 9.48 -28.30 -2.84
C LEU A 151 9.96 -29.40 -1.88
N TYR A 152 9.47 -29.42 -0.64
CA TYR A 152 9.78 -30.50 0.30
C TYR A 152 9.23 -31.84 -0.18
N CYS A 153 7.99 -31.87 -0.64
CA CYS A 153 7.41 -33.09 -1.24
C CYS A 153 8.20 -33.53 -2.49
N TYR A 154 8.60 -32.58 -3.32
CA TYR A 154 9.44 -32.85 -4.48
C TYR A 154 10.81 -33.40 -4.08
N ALA A 155 11.43 -32.90 -3.00
CA ALA A 155 12.68 -33.45 -2.46
C ALA A 155 12.53 -34.92 -2.05
N LEU A 156 11.43 -35.29 -1.40
CA LEU A 156 11.14 -36.69 -1.04
C LEU A 156 10.94 -37.57 -2.27
N TYR A 157 10.27 -37.08 -3.30
CA TYR A 157 10.14 -37.77 -4.58
C TYR A 157 11.52 -37.95 -5.26
N PHE A 158 12.32 -36.88 -5.27
CA PHE A 158 13.67 -36.89 -5.86
C PHE A 158 14.62 -37.90 -5.16
N GLU A 159 14.44 -38.09 -3.84
CA GLU A 159 15.13 -39.12 -3.04
C GLU A 159 14.57 -40.55 -3.28
N GLY A 160 13.58 -40.74 -4.14
CA GLY A 160 13.02 -42.04 -4.44
C GLY A 160 11.99 -42.57 -3.41
N LYS A 161 11.43 -41.71 -2.56
CA LYS A 161 10.42 -42.10 -1.56
C LYS A 161 9.05 -42.46 -2.17
N GLY A 162 8.91 -42.40 -3.49
CA GLY A 162 7.75 -42.84 -4.25
C GLY A 162 6.95 -41.73 -4.90
N GLU A 163 6.16 -42.11 -5.92
CA GLU A 163 5.38 -41.22 -6.79
C GLU A 163 4.30 -40.39 -6.05
N LYS A 164 3.85 -40.87 -4.88
CA LYS A 164 2.87 -40.13 -4.07
C LYS A 164 3.38 -38.74 -3.70
N TRP A 165 4.68 -38.59 -3.50
CA TRP A 165 5.29 -37.31 -3.13
C TRP A 165 5.34 -36.31 -4.29
N PHE A 166 5.48 -36.81 -5.54
CA PHE A 166 5.34 -35.96 -6.72
C PHE A 166 3.92 -35.44 -6.85
N ARG A 167 2.90 -36.30 -6.62
CA ARG A 167 1.48 -35.87 -6.63
C ARG A 167 1.18 -34.82 -5.58
N TRP A 168 1.73 -34.97 -4.36
CA TRP A 168 1.61 -33.94 -3.33
C TRP A 168 2.34 -32.64 -3.72
N ALA A 169 3.51 -32.72 -4.34
CA ALA A 169 4.19 -31.54 -4.87
C ALA A 169 3.33 -30.81 -5.91
N LEU A 170 2.75 -31.55 -6.88
CA LEU A 170 1.84 -30.97 -7.88
C LEU A 170 0.62 -30.30 -7.22
N PHE A 171 0.03 -30.96 -6.22
CA PHE A 171 -1.11 -30.40 -5.49
C PHE A 171 -0.77 -29.03 -4.85
N PHE A 172 0.32 -28.97 -4.09
CA PHE A 172 0.69 -27.72 -3.40
C PHE A 172 1.19 -26.63 -4.35
N PHE A 173 1.90 -26.98 -5.45
CA PHE A 173 2.23 -26.00 -6.49
C PHE A 173 0.97 -25.45 -7.17
N THR A 174 0.03 -26.33 -7.52
CA THR A 174 -1.23 -25.90 -8.11
C THR A 174 -2.01 -25.00 -7.17
N PHE A 175 -2.07 -25.35 -5.89
CA PHE A 175 -2.78 -24.58 -4.88
C PHE A 175 -2.14 -23.19 -4.65
N ALA A 176 -0.78 -23.10 -4.64
CA ALA A 176 -0.07 -21.82 -4.58
C ALA A 176 -0.36 -20.96 -5.81
N ALA A 177 -0.30 -21.54 -7.01
CA ALA A 177 -0.54 -20.85 -8.27
C ALA A 177 -2.01 -20.43 -8.46
N LEU A 178 -2.97 -21.18 -7.94
CA LEU A 178 -4.39 -20.80 -7.91
C LEU A 178 -4.61 -19.54 -7.08
N ALA A 179 -4.03 -19.50 -5.89
CA ALA A 179 -4.20 -18.38 -4.95
C ALA A 179 -3.45 -17.12 -5.38
N ARG A 180 -2.30 -17.30 -6.07
CA ARG A 180 -1.47 -16.21 -6.57
C ARG A 180 -0.75 -16.68 -7.85
N PHE A 181 -1.18 -16.19 -9.00
CA PHE A 181 -0.74 -16.73 -10.29
C PHE A 181 0.79 -16.65 -10.53
N THR A 182 1.48 -15.71 -9.91
CA THR A 182 2.95 -15.60 -9.97
C THR A 182 3.67 -16.88 -9.52
N PHE A 183 3.05 -17.66 -8.64
CA PHE A 183 3.62 -18.95 -8.17
C PHE A 183 3.52 -20.10 -9.19
N VAL A 184 3.02 -19.84 -10.39
CA VAL A 184 3.23 -20.73 -11.52
C VAL A 184 4.72 -20.80 -11.93
N ILE A 185 5.52 -19.74 -11.64
CA ILE A 185 6.94 -19.66 -11.98
C ILE A 185 7.75 -20.79 -11.31
N PRO A 186 7.74 -20.95 -9.96
CA PRO A 186 8.43 -22.08 -9.32
C PRO A 186 7.89 -23.44 -9.78
N TYR A 187 6.61 -23.54 -10.04
CA TYR A 187 6.01 -24.77 -10.58
C TYR A 187 6.61 -25.12 -11.93
N LEU A 188 6.67 -24.17 -12.89
CA LEU A 188 7.29 -24.36 -14.19
C LEU A 188 8.79 -24.66 -14.09
N ALA A 189 9.51 -24.08 -13.13
CA ALA A 189 10.92 -24.36 -12.91
C ALA A 189 11.16 -25.83 -12.51
N VAL A 190 10.33 -26.38 -11.62
CA VAL A 190 10.38 -27.80 -11.24
C VAL A 190 9.99 -28.70 -12.42
N LEU A 191 8.94 -28.34 -13.18
CA LEU A 191 8.52 -29.10 -14.36
C LEU A 191 9.59 -29.10 -15.46
N GLY A 192 10.27 -27.98 -15.69
CA GLY A 192 11.38 -27.88 -16.64
C GLY A 192 12.52 -28.85 -16.29
N PHE A 193 12.85 -28.94 -15.00
CA PHE A 193 13.85 -29.93 -14.55
C PHE A 193 13.33 -31.36 -14.65
N GLU A 194 12.07 -31.62 -14.29
CA GLU A 194 11.47 -32.95 -14.39
C GLU A 194 11.41 -33.42 -15.84
N LEU A 195 11.18 -32.55 -16.79
CA LEU A 195 11.22 -32.85 -18.23
C LEU A 195 12.63 -33.32 -18.63
N ILE A 196 13.68 -32.65 -18.15
CA ILE A 196 15.07 -33.12 -18.37
C ILE A 196 15.29 -34.52 -17.79
N ARG A 197 14.73 -34.82 -16.61
CA ARG A 197 14.82 -36.15 -15.99
C ARG A 197 14.11 -37.22 -16.82
N ILE A 198 12.93 -36.90 -17.38
CA ILE A 198 12.18 -37.79 -18.27
C ILE A 198 13.00 -38.11 -19.52
N PHE A 199 13.53 -37.09 -20.21
CA PHE A 199 14.38 -37.30 -21.38
C PHE A 199 15.64 -38.11 -21.08
N ARG A 200 16.19 -37.99 -19.88
CA ARG A 200 17.35 -38.81 -19.41
C ARG A 200 16.91 -40.17 -18.86
N LYS A 201 15.66 -40.59 -19.01
CA LYS A 201 15.06 -41.84 -18.49
C LYS A 201 15.24 -42.03 -16.98
N LYS A 202 15.31 -40.92 -16.22
CA LYS A 202 15.46 -40.92 -14.75
C LYS A 202 14.13 -40.68 -14.02
N ALA A 203 13.02 -40.46 -14.75
CA ALA A 203 11.68 -40.30 -14.22
C ALA A 203 10.67 -41.03 -15.13
N LYS A 204 9.53 -41.41 -14.55
CA LYS A 204 8.44 -42.08 -15.27
C LYS A 204 7.65 -41.08 -16.09
N PHE A 205 7.44 -41.35 -17.36
CA PHE A 205 6.75 -40.45 -18.27
C PHE A 205 5.23 -40.34 -17.94
N TRP A 206 4.48 -41.43 -18.06
CA TRP A 206 3.04 -41.39 -18.01
C TRP A 206 2.43 -40.90 -16.69
N PRO A 207 2.84 -41.41 -15.49
CA PRO A 207 2.27 -40.91 -14.23
C PRO A 207 2.51 -39.41 -13.99
N ASN A 208 3.68 -38.92 -14.42
CA ASN A 208 4.04 -37.52 -14.22
C ASN A 208 3.26 -36.62 -15.19
N VAL A 209 3.13 -37.00 -16.46
CA VAL A 209 2.40 -36.24 -17.48
C VAL A 209 0.91 -36.14 -17.13
N ILE A 210 0.27 -37.24 -16.70
CA ILE A 210 -1.12 -37.21 -16.29
C ILE A 210 -1.34 -36.26 -15.09
N GLY A 211 -0.49 -36.36 -14.06
CA GLY A 211 -0.58 -35.49 -12.90
C GLY A 211 -0.42 -34.00 -13.24
N VAL A 212 0.54 -33.68 -14.11
CA VAL A 212 0.76 -32.32 -14.62
C VAL A 212 -0.44 -31.87 -15.45
N GLY A 213 -0.95 -32.72 -16.34
CA GLY A 213 -2.14 -32.41 -17.15
C GLY A 213 -3.37 -32.06 -16.30
N VAL A 214 -3.62 -32.81 -15.22
CA VAL A 214 -4.71 -32.50 -14.28
C VAL A 214 -4.47 -31.16 -13.58
N SER A 215 -3.26 -30.89 -13.15
CA SER A 215 -2.92 -29.60 -12.51
C SER A 215 -3.21 -28.42 -13.44
N PHE A 216 -2.76 -28.48 -14.69
CA PHE A 216 -3.00 -27.40 -15.66
C PHE A 216 -4.49 -27.28 -16.02
N LEU A 217 -5.23 -28.39 -16.08
CA LEU A 217 -6.67 -28.36 -16.30
C LEU A 217 -7.38 -27.59 -15.16
N VAL A 218 -6.98 -27.80 -13.90
CA VAL A 218 -7.53 -27.10 -12.75
C VAL A 218 -7.19 -25.60 -12.80
N LEU A 219 -5.93 -25.22 -13.11
CA LEU A 219 -5.52 -23.83 -13.29
C LEU A 219 -6.31 -23.14 -14.40
N PHE A 220 -6.46 -23.81 -15.55
CA PHE A 220 -7.22 -23.30 -16.69
C PHE A 220 -8.70 -23.13 -16.35
N ALA A 221 -9.32 -24.14 -15.68
CA ALA A 221 -10.72 -24.07 -15.27
C ALA A 221 -10.97 -22.88 -14.31
N ALA A 222 -10.08 -22.64 -13.36
CA ALA A 222 -10.17 -21.50 -12.46
C ALA A 222 -10.05 -20.17 -13.22
N GLN A 223 -9.07 -20.04 -14.12
CA GLN A 223 -8.88 -18.84 -14.92
C GLN A 223 -10.08 -18.59 -15.87
N PHE A 224 -10.61 -19.64 -16.46
CA PHE A 224 -11.80 -19.56 -17.30
C PHE A 224 -13.03 -19.09 -16.51
N TYR A 225 -13.18 -19.60 -15.28
CA TYR A 225 -14.25 -19.17 -14.39
C TYR A 225 -14.13 -17.69 -14.01
N THR A 226 -12.93 -17.23 -13.61
CA THR A 226 -12.65 -15.81 -13.30
C THR A 226 -12.94 -14.92 -14.51
N SER A 227 -12.52 -15.34 -15.72
CA SER A 227 -12.80 -14.59 -16.96
C SER A 227 -14.31 -14.49 -17.24
N ARG A 228 -15.10 -15.52 -16.92
CA ARG A 228 -16.57 -15.48 -17.03
C ARG A 228 -17.19 -14.51 -16.01
N LEU A 229 -16.69 -14.47 -14.78
CA LEU A 229 -17.16 -13.49 -13.79
C LEU A 229 -16.89 -12.07 -14.26
N ARG A 230 -15.68 -11.80 -14.76
CA ARG A 230 -15.30 -10.49 -15.34
C ARG A 230 -16.23 -10.10 -16.48
N ALA A 231 -16.45 -10.98 -17.45
CA ALA A 231 -17.32 -10.72 -18.60
C ALA A 231 -18.77 -10.45 -18.18
N LYS A 232 -19.24 -11.06 -17.07
CA LYS A 232 -20.62 -10.92 -16.62
C LYS A 232 -20.83 -9.68 -15.74
N TYR A 233 -19.90 -9.36 -14.84
CA TYR A 233 -20.07 -8.32 -13.83
C TYR A 233 -19.18 -7.09 -14.05
N GLY A 234 -18.23 -7.17 -14.98
CA GLY A 234 -17.38 -6.07 -15.38
C GLY A 234 -16.29 -5.68 -14.39
N SER A 235 -16.37 -6.13 -13.14
CA SER A 235 -15.40 -5.77 -12.09
C SER A 235 -14.40 -6.90 -11.87
N ASP A 236 -13.12 -6.55 -11.81
CA ASP A 236 -12.04 -7.45 -11.41
C ASP A 236 -10.92 -6.71 -10.67
N PHE A 237 -9.97 -7.48 -10.13
CA PHE A 237 -8.69 -6.98 -9.72
C PHE A 237 -7.75 -6.92 -10.92
N LEU A 238 -6.68 -6.11 -10.83
CA LEU A 238 -5.74 -5.90 -11.91
C LEU A 238 -5.23 -7.23 -12.49
N SER A 239 -5.40 -7.43 -13.80
CA SER A 239 -5.01 -8.65 -14.52
C SER A 239 -4.27 -8.38 -15.82
N GLU A 240 -3.85 -7.14 -16.06
CA GLU A 240 -3.13 -6.73 -17.26
C GLU A 240 -1.62 -6.85 -17.08
N LEU A 241 -0.90 -7.10 -18.20
CA LEU A 241 0.55 -6.99 -18.24
C LEU A 241 0.93 -5.50 -18.29
N LEU A 242 1.91 -5.12 -17.50
CA LEU A 242 2.36 -3.73 -17.34
C LEU A 242 3.88 -3.62 -17.51
N PRO A 243 4.40 -3.88 -18.74
CA PRO A 243 5.81 -3.65 -19.04
C PRO A 243 6.12 -2.16 -19.04
N ALA A 244 7.39 -1.81 -18.93
CA ALA A 244 7.85 -0.44 -19.20
C ALA A 244 7.60 -0.07 -20.66
N ASP A 245 7.17 1.18 -20.93
CA ASP A 245 6.86 1.64 -22.28
C ASP A 245 8.13 1.85 -23.11
N ASN A 246 9.26 2.15 -22.44
CA ASN A 246 10.53 2.40 -23.08
C ASN A 246 11.71 2.10 -22.13
N PHE A 247 12.94 2.16 -22.67
CA PHE A 247 14.16 1.88 -21.91
C PHE A 247 14.42 2.89 -20.79
N GLU A 248 14.07 4.16 -20.97
CA GLU A 248 14.29 5.19 -19.96
C GLU A 248 13.36 4.98 -18.74
N GLU A 249 12.10 4.66 -18.98
CA GLU A 249 11.17 4.29 -17.91
C GLU A 249 11.67 3.04 -17.16
N MET A 250 12.13 2.02 -17.90
CA MET A 250 12.68 0.82 -17.28
C MET A 250 13.90 1.14 -16.39
N LYS A 251 14.79 2.02 -16.86
CA LYS A 251 15.95 2.47 -16.10
C LYS A 251 15.55 3.23 -14.84
N ASN A 252 14.56 4.12 -14.94
CA ASN A 252 14.04 4.87 -13.79
C ASN A 252 13.44 3.92 -12.73
N ILE A 253 12.70 2.90 -13.15
CA ILE A 253 12.17 1.88 -12.25
C ILE A 253 13.30 1.09 -11.57
N LEU A 254 14.31 0.67 -12.33
CA LEU A 254 15.48 -0.01 -11.79
C LEU A 254 16.24 0.85 -10.78
N THR A 255 16.45 2.13 -11.10
CA THR A 255 17.10 3.09 -10.19
C THR A 255 16.33 3.20 -8.89
N ARG A 256 15.00 3.38 -8.97
CA ARG A 256 14.15 3.43 -7.77
C ARG A 256 14.20 2.12 -6.96
N MET A 257 14.15 0.96 -7.62
CA MET A 257 14.30 -0.33 -6.94
C MET A 257 15.65 -0.43 -6.21
N TRP A 258 16.70 0.07 -6.82
CA TRP A 258 18.05 0.08 -6.23
C TRP A 258 18.14 1.05 -5.05
N ASP A 259 17.72 2.29 -5.22
CA ASP A 259 17.91 3.36 -4.23
C ASP A 259 16.95 3.26 -3.04
N VAL A 260 15.70 2.83 -3.28
CA VAL A 260 14.63 2.86 -2.28
C VAL A 260 14.28 1.48 -1.73
N MET A 261 14.19 0.46 -2.61
CA MET A 261 13.60 -0.82 -2.23
C MET A 261 14.62 -1.89 -1.84
N LEU A 262 15.88 -1.74 -2.23
CA LEU A 262 16.91 -2.77 -2.01
C LEU A 262 16.97 -3.21 -0.55
N TYR A 263 17.08 -2.24 0.39
CA TYR A 263 17.13 -2.53 1.83
C TYR A 263 15.77 -2.84 2.46
N ALA A 264 14.69 -2.52 1.76
CA ALA A 264 13.35 -2.97 2.12
C ALA A 264 13.15 -4.46 1.83
N TYR A 265 13.69 -4.98 0.72
CA TYR A 265 13.62 -6.40 0.37
C TYR A 265 14.44 -7.26 1.33
N LEU A 266 15.72 -6.94 1.46
CA LEU A 266 16.68 -7.66 2.28
C LEU A 266 17.58 -6.64 3.00
N SER A 267 17.82 -6.82 4.29
CA SER A 267 18.70 -5.90 5.03
C SER A 267 20.17 -6.04 4.60
N ALA A 268 20.99 -5.08 4.98
CA ALA A 268 22.43 -5.11 4.71
C ALA A 268 23.09 -6.42 5.18
N LYS A 269 22.60 -7.01 6.27
CA LYS A 269 23.14 -8.27 6.79
C LYS A 269 22.78 -9.48 5.91
N HIS A 270 21.62 -9.44 5.24
CA HIS A 270 21.27 -10.47 4.25
C HIS A 270 22.20 -10.41 3.05
N TYR A 271 22.48 -9.22 2.50
CA TYR A 271 23.43 -9.06 1.39
C TYR A 271 24.84 -9.48 1.78
N PHE A 272 25.29 -9.13 2.99
CA PHE A 272 26.57 -9.59 3.52
C PHE A 272 26.61 -11.13 3.61
N LEU A 273 25.55 -11.77 4.12
CA LEU A 273 25.49 -13.23 4.22
C LEU A 273 25.50 -13.89 2.82
N ILE A 274 24.74 -13.36 1.86
CA ILE A 274 24.74 -13.85 0.47
C ILE A 274 26.17 -13.79 -0.09
N PHE A 275 26.84 -12.65 0.03
CA PHE A 275 28.22 -12.48 -0.44
C PHE A 275 29.19 -13.45 0.25
N LEU A 276 29.10 -13.58 1.57
CA LEU A 276 29.92 -14.47 2.37
C LEU A 276 29.75 -15.96 1.93
N VAL A 277 28.50 -16.43 1.79
CA VAL A 277 28.26 -17.84 1.42
C VAL A 277 28.67 -18.12 -0.02
N ILE A 278 28.60 -17.15 -0.93
CA ILE A 278 29.11 -17.27 -2.30
C ILE A 278 30.63 -17.45 -2.27
N ILE A 279 31.36 -16.58 -1.57
CA ILE A 279 32.83 -16.68 -1.48
C ILE A 279 33.25 -18.01 -0.87
N LEU A 280 32.63 -18.39 0.25
CA LEU A 280 32.96 -19.66 0.90
C LEU A 280 32.63 -20.86 0.03
N ALA A 281 31.51 -20.85 -0.71
CA ALA A 281 31.15 -21.90 -1.65
C ALA A 281 32.18 -22.00 -2.81
N LEU A 282 32.58 -20.86 -3.38
CA LEU A 282 33.64 -20.84 -4.43
C LEU A 282 34.96 -21.36 -3.91
N ILE A 283 35.44 -20.94 -2.73
CA ILE A 283 36.65 -21.47 -2.09
C ILE A 283 36.52 -22.99 -1.88
N SER A 284 35.35 -23.45 -1.39
CA SER A 284 35.12 -24.89 -1.19
C SER A 284 35.19 -25.70 -2.49
N ILE A 285 34.69 -25.17 -3.61
CA ILE A 285 34.77 -25.80 -4.94
C ILE A 285 36.20 -25.85 -5.44
N LEU A 286 36.99 -24.81 -5.18
CA LEU A 286 38.39 -24.75 -5.63
C LEU A 286 39.32 -25.67 -4.83
N ILE A 287 39.07 -25.83 -3.51
CA ILE A 287 39.92 -26.67 -2.63
C ILE A 287 39.56 -28.16 -2.69
N LYS A 288 38.27 -28.50 -2.78
CA LYS A 288 37.77 -29.87 -2.83
C LYS A 288 37.50 -30.27 -4.27
N GLU A 289 37.98 -31.48 -4.62
CA GLU A 289 37.70 -32.08 -5.93
C GLU A 289 36.22 -31.93 -6.35
N ARG A 290 36.00 -31.58 -7.60
CA ARG A 290 34.78 -31.23 -8.35
C ARG A 290 33.47 -32.01 -8.09
N ASN A 291 33.38 -32.91 -7.12
CA ASN A 291 32.26 -33.86 -7.02
C ASN A 291 31.10 -33.40 -6.10
N THR A 292 31.34 -32.49 -5.16
CA THR A 292 30.32 -32.10 -4.18
C THR A 292 29.15 -31.34 -4.79
N TYR A 293 29.35 -30.47 -5.79
CA TYR A 293 28.27 -29.71 -6.43
C TYR A 293 27.40 -30.59 -7.36
N LYS A 294 27.94 -31.71 -7.86
CA LYS A 294 27.19 -32.61 -8.76
C LYS A 294 25.98 -33.23 -8.08
N ALA A 295 26.02 -33.45 -6.77
CA ALA A 295 24.90 -33.95 -5.99
C ALA A 295 23.71 -33.00 -5.97
N PHE A 296 23.96 -31.69 -6.12
CA PHE A 296 22.95 -30.63 -6.07
C PHE A 296 22.59 -30.05 -7.45
N LEU A 297 23.12 -30.61 -8.53
CA LEU A 297 22.95 -30.09 -9.88
C LEU A 297 21.47 -29.89 -10.25
N GLY A 298 20.60 -30.80 -9.83
CA GLY A 298 19.16 -30.68 -10.07
C GLY A 298 18.54 -29.46 -9.40
N TRP A 299 18.90 -29.19 -8.16
CA TRP A 299 18.43 -28.03 -7.43
C TRP A 299 18.99 -26.73 -8.00
N TRP A 300 20.23 -26.74 -8.52
CA TRP A 300 20.78 -25.60 -9.24
C TRP A 300 20.04 -25.30 -10.54
N PHE A 301 19.61 -26.33 -11.30
CA PHE A 301 18.74 -26.13 -12.46
C PHE A 301 17.40 -25.54 -12.08
N ILE A 302 16.76 -26.05 -11.03
CA ILE A 302 15.48 -25.49 -10.55
C ILE A 302 15.64 -24.02 -10.14
N CYS A 303 16.70 -23.71 -9.38
CA CYS A 303 16.99 -22.33 -8.95
C CYS A 303 17.22 -21.41 -10.15
N LEU A 304 17.99 -21.84 -11.15
CA LEU A 304 18.27 -21.08 -12.37
C LEU A 304 17.00 -20.85 -13.19
N PHE A 305 16.18 -21.88 -13.42
CA PHE A 305 14.93 -21.75 -14.16
C PHE A 305 13.96 -20.83 -13.45
N TRP A 306 13.91 -20.90 -12.12
CA TRP A 306 13.08 -20.01 -11.33
C TRP A 306 13.53 -18.54 -11.42
N LEU A 307 14.82 -18.27 -11.25
CA LEU A 307 15.38 -16.93 -11.41
C LEU A 307 15.15 -16.40 -12.83
N THR A 308 15.32 -17.23 -13.86
CA THR A 308 15.00 -16.85 -15.25
C THR A 308 13.53 -16.48 -15.40
N GLY A 309 12.62 -17.30 -14.86
CA GLY A 309 11.18 -17.01 -14.87
C GLY A 309 10.82 -15.74 -14.10
N ALA A 310 11.46 -15.50 -12.96
CA ALA A 310 11.30 -14.27 -12.17
C ALA A 310 11.76 -13.03 -12.95
N CYS A 311 12.89 -13.12 -13.66
CA CYS A 311 13.37 -12.03 -14.53
C CYS A 311 12.41 -11.78 -15.70
N LEU A 312 11.90 -12.82 -16.35
CA LEU A 312 10.91 -12.67 -17.44
C LEU A 312 9.63 -12.02 -16.94
N PHE A 313 9.16 -12.43 -15.76
CA PHE A 313 8.00 -11.80 -15.13
C PHE A 313 8.26 -10.32 -14.78
N TRP A 314 9.46 -10.01 -14.27
CA TRP A 314 9.85 -8.63 -14.01
C TRP A 314 9.76 -7.77 -15.27
N PHE A 315 10.24 -8.24 -16.41
CA PHE A 315 10.09 -7.51 -17.70
C PHE A 315 8.62 -7.33 -18.10
N ALA A 316 7.78 -8.34 -17.89
CA ALA A 316 6.36 -8.26 -18.23
C ALA A 316 5.54 -7.34 -17.30
N MET A 317 6.04 -7.10 -16.07
CA MET A 317 5.33 -6.36 -15.01
C MET A 317 6.17 -5.23 -14.42
N THR A 318 7.09 -4.65 -15.19
CA THR A 318 8.10 -3.70 -14.69
C THR A 318 7.46 -2.52 -13.95
N LYS A 319 6.37 -1.94 -14.47
CA LYS A 319 5.65 -0.82 -13.83
C LYS A 319 5.11 -1.16 -12.44
N GLN A 320 4.71 -2.42 -12.21
CA GLN A 320 4.22 -2.85 -10.90
C GLN A 320 5.32 -2.87 -9.84
N PHE A 321 6.55 -3.20 -10.22
CA PHE A 321 7.70 -3.16 -9.30
C PHE A 321 8.09 -1.75 -8.86
N TYR A 322 7.63 -0.70 -9.57
CA TYR A 322 7.86 0.68 -9.16
C TYR A 322 7.20 1.02 -7.83
N ALA A 323 5.98 0.55 -7.62
CA ALA A 323 5.15 0.89 -6.48
C ALA A 323 4.89 -0.27 -5.50
N HIS A 324 5.01 -1.54 -5.97
CA HIS A 324 4.56 -2.71 -5.22
C HIS A 324 5.71 -3.64 -4.86
N ASP A 325 6.27 -3.46 -3.69
CA ASP A 325 7.42 -4.21 -3.20
C ASP A 325 7.13 -5.71 -2.95
N TYR A 326 5.88 -6.09 -2.68
CA TYR A 326 5.50 -7.49 -2.44
C TYR A 326 5.69 -8.39 -3.68
N TYR A 327 5.81 -7.85 -4.90
CA TYR A 327 6.17 -8.65 -6.07
C TYR A 327 7.56 -9.29 -5.95
N PHE A 328 8.44 -8.71 -5.13
CA PHE A 328 9.70 -9.37 -4.80
C PHE A 328 9.47 -10.68 -4.03
N LEU A 329 8.51 -10.71 -3.09
CA LEU A 329 8.14 -11.94 -2.37
C LEU A 329 7.55 -12.99 -3.31
N ASP A 330 6.74 -12.56 -4.28
CA ASP A 330 6.10 -13.45 -5.25
C ASP A 330 7.12 -14.09 -6.22
N THR A 331 8.29 -13.47 -6.45
CA THR A 331 9.20 -13.83 -7.54
C THR A 331 10.61 -14.18 -7.08
N PHE A 332 11.36 -13.21 -6.53
CA PHE A 332 12.80 -13.34 -6.25
C PHE A 332 13.12 -13.90 -4.86
N TYR A 333 12.24 -13.75 -3.90
CA TYR A 333 12.51 -14.09 -2.51
C TYR A 333 12.87 -15.57 -2.29
N LEU A 334 11.99 -16.49 -2.69
CA LEU A 334 12.24 -17.92 -2.49
C LEU A 334 13.43 -18.47 -3.30
N PRO A 335 13.66 -18.12 -4.58
CA PRO A 335 14.84 -18.59 -5.28
C PRO A 335 16.14 -18.06 -4.67
N ILE A 336 16.16 -16.85 -4.06
CA ILE A 336 17.31 -16.36 -3.29
C ILE A 336 17.52 -17.20 -2.02
N VAL A 337 16.45 -17.54 -1.29
CA VAL A 337 16.54 -18.44 -0.12
C VAL A 337 17.07 -19.82 -0.52
N LEU A 338 16.59 -20.38 -1.62
CA LEU A 338 17.08 -21.64 -2.18
C LEU A 338 18.55 -21.54 -2.60
N PHE A 339 18.94 -20.45 -3.24
CA PHE A 339 20.33 -20.19 -3.63
C PHE A 339 21.26 -20.18 -2.42
N VAL A 340 20.88 -19.49 -1.33
CA VAL A 340 21.64 -19.47 -0.07
C VAL A 340 21.76 -20.88 0.51
N ALA A 341 20.66 -21.66 0.51
CA ALA A 341 20.68 -23.05 0.96
C ALA A 341 21.65 -23.91 0.13
N LEU A 342 21.67 -23.74 -1.19
CA LEU A 342 22.57 -24.46 -2.10
C LEU A 342 24.04 -24.07 -1.89
N CYS A 343 24.35 -22.80 -1.69
CA CYS A 343 25.69 -22.35 -1.33
C CYS A 343 26.16 -23.00 -0.01
N LEU A 344 25.29 -22.99 1.01
CA LEU A 344 25.57 -23.62 2.29
C LEU A 344 25.73 -25.15 2.19
N ALA A 345 25.03 -25.81 1.25
CA ALA A 345 25.13 -27.24 1.02
C ALA A 345 26.51 -27.66 0.48
N ILE A 346 27.16 -26.80 -0.32
CA ILE A 346 28.51 -27.03 -0.86
C ILE A 346 29.58 -26.98 0.25
N LEU A 347 29.34 -26.16 1.30
CA LEU A 347 30.29 -26.02 2.39
C LEU A 347 30.46 -27.35 3.15
N PRO A 348 31.70 -27.72 3.56
CA PRO A 348 31.93 -28.92 4.33
C PRO A 348 31.14 -28.90 5.63
N LYS A 349 30.74 -30.10 6.10
CA LYS A 349 30.24 -30.24 7.47
C LYS A 349 31.38 -29.99 8.43
N PRO A 350 31.18 -29.24 9.50
CA PRO A 350 32.16 -29.10 10.56
C PRO A 350 32.50 -30.54 11.11
N GLN A 351 33.78 -30.91 11.06
CA GLN A 351 34.20 -32.22 11.57
C GLN A 351 34.45 -32.18 13.09
N TRP A 352 34.47 -31.00 13.68
CA TRP A 352 34.76 -30.79 15.08
C TRP A 352 33.52 -30.34 15.83
N TYR A 353 33.37 -30.78 17.05
CA TYR A 353 32.31 -30.27 17.96
C TYR A 353 32.31 -28.73 18.08
N TYR A 354 33.51 -28.13 18.17
CA TYR A 354 33.68 -26.68 18.20
C TYR A 354 33.24 -25.97 16.88
N GLY A 355 33.35 -26.62 15.76
CA GLY A 355 32.94 -26.07 14.46
C GLY A 355 31.40 -25.90 14.37
N GLU A 356 30.63 -26.84 14.89
CA GLU A 356 29.17 -26.71 15.01
C GLU A 356 28.76 -25.62 16.01
N ALA A 357 29.46 -25.52 17.15
CA ALA A 357 29.26 -24.50 18.14
C ALA A 357 29.54 -23.07 17.59
N ILE A 358 30.66 -22.89 16.86
CA ILE A 358 30.99 -21.61 16.21
C ILE A 358 29.90 -21.26 15.18
N MET A 359 29.45 -22.21 14.37
CA MET A 359 28.39 -21.98 13.41
C MET A 359 27.07 -21.63 14.10
N ALA A 360 26.73 -22.29 15.22
CA ALA A 360 25.54 -21.97 16.01
C ALA A 360 25.61 -20.56 16.61
N LEU A 361 26.77 -20.13 17.09
CA LEU A 361 27.01 -18.76 17.56
C LEU A 361 26.87 -17.74 16.42
N PHE A 362 27.38 -18.05 15.23
CA PHE A 362 27.19 -17.21 14.05
C PHE A 362 25.71 -17.07 13.69
N VAL A 363 24.96 -18.20 13.69
CA VAL A 363 23.51 -18.21 13.43
C VAL A 363 22.77 -17.34 14.45
N ALA A 364 23.10 -17.48 15.74
CA ALA A 364 22.51 -16.64 16.81
C ALA A 364 22.84 -15.17 16.60
N TYR A 365 24.10 -14.84 16.34
CA TYR A 365 24.54 -13.46 16.04
C TYR A 365 23.79 -12.88 14.84
N PHE A 366 23.76 -13.60 13.71
CA PHE A 366 23.03 -13.19 12.52
C PHE A 366 21.55 -12.94 12.82
N GLY A 367 20.92 -13.86 13.58
CA GLY A 367 19.53 -13.71 14.00
C GLY A 367 19.28 -12.45 14.81
N ILE A 368 20.11 -12.16 15.82
CA ILE A 368 19.96 -10.97 16.68
C ILE A 368 20.12 -9.68 15.86
N VAL A 369 21.17 -9.60 15.03
CA VAL A 369 21.46 -8.37 14.28
C VAL A 369 20.42 -8.11 13.19
N SER A 370 20.06 -9.14 12.42
CA SER A 370 19.02 -9.03 11.38
C SER A 370 17.66 -8.70 11.99
N PHE A 371 17.33 -9.29 13.16
CA PHE A 371 16.10 -8.98 13.88
C PHE A 371 16.03 -7.52 14.32
N LYS A 372 17.15 -6.95 14.78
CA LYS A 372 17.22 -5.53 15.15
C LYS A 372 16.97 -4.61 13.94
N GLU A 373 17.62 -4.88 12.81
CA GLU A 373 17.40 -4.11 11.56
C GLU A 373 15.94 -4.22 11.09
N THR A 374 15.40 -5.43 11.06
CA THR A 374 13.99 -5.68 10.70
C THR A 374 13.03 -4.97 11.65
N SER A 375 13.33 -4.93 12.96
CA SER A 375 12.52 -4.20 13.93
C SER A 375 12.45 -2.70 13.63
N ASN A 376 13.58 -2.09 13.28
CA ASN A 376 13.62 -0.68 12.91
C ASN A 376 12.82 -0.42 11.63
N PHE A 377 13.02 -1.26 10.63
CA PHE A 377 12.26 -1.18 9.37
C PHE A 377 10.75 -1.30 9.60
N GLN A 378 10.29 -2.22 10.48
CA GLN A 378 8.87 -2.34 10.82
C GLN A 378 8.32 -1.07 11.48
N LYS A 379 9.11 -0.40 12.33
CA LYS A 379 8.70 0.87 12.94
C LYS A 379 8.59 1.97 11.90
N GLU A 380 9.60 2.10 11.02
CA GLU A 380 9.62 3.10 9.95
C GLU A 380 8.44 2.95 8.99
N ARG A 381 8.10 1.71 8.62
CA ARG A 381 6.96 1.44 7.71
C ARG A 381 5.58 1.66 8.33
N ARG A 382 5.48 1.79 9.64
CA ARG A 382 4.23 2.01 10.37
C ARG A 382 4.10 3.42 10.93
N VAL A 383 4.82 4.36 10.32
CA VAL A 383 4.66 5.78 10.62
C VAL A 383 3.67 6.37 9.63
N PHE A 384 2.64 7.02 10.15
CA PHE A 384 1.72 7.79 9.31
C PHE A 384 2.47 9.01 8.76
N VAL A 385 2.45 9.16 7.45
CA VAL A 385 2.94 10.33 6.73
C VAL A 385 1.73 11.11 6.24
N ALA A 386 1.71 12.42 6.46
CA ALA A 386 0.56 13.28 6.14
C ALA A 386 0.09 13.18 4.68
N ASN A 387 0.99 12.84 3.76
CA ASN A 387 0.67 12.64 2.34
C ASN A 387 0.26 11.20 2.00
N ASP A 388 0.17 10.30 2.98
CA ASP A 388 -0.40 8.97 2.77
C ASP A 388 -1.92 9.01 2.90
N HIS A 389 -2.57 9.43 1.83
CA HIS A 389 -4.03 9.56 1.77
C HIS A 389 -4.76 8.21 1.93
N PHE A 390 -4.13 7.09 1.60
CA PHE A 390 -4.72 5.75 1.82
C PHE A 390 -4.88 5.45 3.31
N THR A 391 -3.81 5.60 4.08
CA THR A 391 -3.85 5.47 5.55
C THR A 391 -4.72 6.56 6.17
N GLY A 392 -4.63 7.80 5.66
CA GLY A 392 -5.50 8.90 6.06
C GLY A 392 -6.98 8.58 5.88
N SER A 393 -7.36 7.92 4.78
CA SER A 393 -8.74 7.47 4.58
C SER A 393 -9.17 6.42 5.59
N VAL A 394 -8.32 5.46 5.94
CA VAL A 394 -8.64 4.50 7.01
C VAL A 394 -8.93 5.21 8.33
N ILE A 395 -8.10 6.19 8.69
CA ILE A 395 -8.27 6.99 9.92
C ILE A 395 -9.54 7.85 9.85
N ASN A 396 -9.79 8.49 8.72
CA ASN A 396 -10.95 9.37 8.56
C ASN A 396 -12.29 8.61 8.65
N PHE A 397 -12.34 7.37 8.20
CA PHE A 397 -13.54 6.53 8.27
C PHE A 397 -13.65 5.71 9.56
N GLU A 398 -12.70 5.79 10.49
CA GLU A 398 -12.81 5.13 11.80
C GLU A 398 -14.06 5.61 12.54
N GLY A 399 -14.88 4.66 13.03
CA GLY A 399 -16.15 4.96 13.70
C GLY A 399 -17.28 5.43 12.79
N SER A 400 -17.10 5.36 11.46
CA SER A 400 -18.10 5.82 10.48
C SER A 400 -19.41 5.02 10.51
N ASP A 401 -19.41 3.72 10.85
CA ASP A 401 -20.64 2.92 10.98
C ASP A 401 -21.56 3.50 12.09
N GLU A 402 -20.97 3.81 13.25
CA GLU A 402 -21.71 4.42 14.36
C GLU A 402 -22.22 5.82 13.99
N PHE A 403 -21.41 6.65 13.34
CA PHE A 403 -21.78 7.98 12.87
C PHE A 403 -22.97 7.93 11.90
N LEU A 404 -22.93 7.07 10.89
CA LEU A 404 -23.97 6.88 9.89
C LEU A 404 -25.28 6.39 10.55
N THR A 405 -25.17 5.37 11.40
CA THR A 405 -26.33 4.81 12.12
C THR A 405 -27.02 5.85 13.02
N LYS A 406 -26.25 6.65 13.77
CA LYS A 406 -26.78 7.77 14.56
C LYS A 406 -27.42 8.87 13.71
N SER A 407 -26.96 9.03 12.47
CA SER A 407 -27.51 9.98 11.51
C SER A 407 -28.72 9.46 10.75
N GLY A 408 -29.22 8.24 11.07
CA GLY A 408 -30.42 7.65 10.48
C GLY A 408 -30.18 6.88 9.19
N VAL A 409 -28.92 6.59 8.83
CA VAL A 409 -28.57 5.82 7.64
C VAL A 409 -28.66 4.34 7.94
N SER A 410 -29.50 3.62 7.19
CA SER A 410 -29.68 2.16 7.30
C SER A 410 -28.48 1.38 6.77
N SER A 411 -28.34 0.11 7.19
CA SER A 411 -27.37 -0.85 6.60
C SER A 411 -27.65 -1.15 5.14
N GLU A 412 -28.90 -0.98 4.71
CA GLU A 412 -29.34 -1.24 3.34
C GLU A 412 -29.20 -0.04 2.40
N ASP A 413 -28.93 1.14 2.95
CA ASP A 413 -28.77 2.35 2.16
C ASP A 413 -27.45 2.31 1.38
N THR A 414 -27.50 2.77 0.13
CA THR A 414 -26.39 2.82 -0.78
C THR A 414 -25.63 4.13 -0.62
N ILE A 415 -24.33 4.04 -0.34
CA ILE A 415 -23.47 5.21 -0.12
C ILE A 415 -22.64 5.51 -1.36
N LEU A 416 -22.63 6.75 -1.82
CA LEU A 416 -21.62 7.25 -2.74
C LEU A 416 -20.48 7.89 -1.92
N VAL A 417 -19.24 7.47 -2.14
CA VAL A 417 -18.06 8.15 -1.61
C VAL A 417 -17.34 8.82 -2.76
N ILE A 418 -17.24 10.14 -2.71
CA ILE A 418 -16.52 10.92 -3.72
C ILE A 418 -15.10 11.16 -3.22
N HIS A 419 -14.15 10.91 -4.09
CA HIS A 419 -12.72 10.98 -3.86
C HIS A 419 -12.26 9.94 -2.82
N THR A 420 -12.34 8.67 -3.22
CA THR A 420 -11.80 7.58 -2.42
C THR A 420 -10.32 7.37 -2.71
N TYR A 421 -9.54 7.11 -1.67
CA TYR A 421 -8.21 6.56 -1.78
C TYR A 421 -8.28 5.05 -1.47
N GLY A 422 -8.44 4.25 -2.53
CA GLY A 422 -8.73 2.81 -2.43
C GLY A 422 -10.21 2.51 -2.21
N PRO A 423 -10.85 1.90 -3.24
CA PRO A 423 -12.31 1.85 -3.35
C PRO A 423 -13.00 1.17 -2.16
N ASN A 424 -12.43 0.10 -1.59
CA ASN A 424 -13.05 -0.64 -0.48
C ASN A 424 -12.78 -0.05 0.92
N ILE A 425 -11.79 0.85 1.07
CA ILE A 425 -11.38 1.37 2.39
C ILE A 425 -12.54 2.02 3.14
N PRO A 426 -13.29 2.98 2.56
CA PRO A 426 -14.41 3.61 3.24
C PRO A 426 -15.50 2.61 3.66
N PHE A 427 -15.84 1.71 2.77
CA PHE A 427 -16.99 0.81 2.91
C PHE A 427 -16.78 -0.29 3.95
N ILE A 428 -15.54 -0.76 4.14
CA ILE A 428 -15.19 -1.67 5.24
C ILE A 428 -15.53 -1.02 6.59
N GLN A 429 -15.13 0.24 6.76
CA GLN A 429 -15.31 0.99 8.02
C GLN A 429 -16.78 1.40 8.23
N MET A 430 -17.48 1.78 7.16
CA MET A 430 -18.89 2.13 7.20
C MET A 430 -19.81 0.91 7.35
N ASN A 431 -19.31 -0.30 7.03
CA ASN A 431 -20.11 -1.52 6.93
C ASN A 431 -21.36 -1.34 6.02
N ARG A 432 -21.19 -0.64 4.92
CA ARG A 432 -22.22 -0.33 3.90
C ARG A 432 -21.69 -0.66 2.52
N VAL A 433 -22.57 -0.95 1.58
CA VAL A 433 -22.23 -1.07 0.17
C VAL A 433 -22.45 0.26 -0.55
N GLY A 434 -21.74 0.46 -1.66
CA GLY A 434 -21.95 1.69 -2.41
C GLY A 434 -21.03 1.88 -3.59
N PHE A 435 -20.89 3.12 -3.99
CA PHE A 435 -20.13 3.54 -5.15
C PHE A 435 -18.89 4.33 -4.71
N ALA A 436 -17.75 4.01 -5.31
CA ALA A 436 -16.48 4.68 -5.08
C ALA A 436 -16.10 5.52 -6.31
N VAL A 437 -15.90 6.81 -6.14
CA VAL A 437 -15.31 7.69 -7.16
C VAL A 437 -13.87 7.96 -6.76
N GLU A 438 -12.93 7.43 -7.56
CA GLU A 438 -11.48 7.61 -7.35
C GLU A 438 -10.89 8.71 -8.26
N GLY A 439 -11.65 9.16 -9.26
CA GLY A 439 -11.21 10.17 -10.20
C GLY A 439 -11.03 11.54 -9.59
N HIS A 440 -10.15 12.33 -10.21
CA HIS A 440 -9.76 13.67 -9.78
C HIS A 440 -10.25 14.75 -10.76
N ASP A 441 -11.32 14.47 -11.52
CA ASP A 441 -11.87 15.43 -12.46
C ASP A 441 -13.39 15.62 -12.29
N THR A 442 -13.90 16.68 -12.90
CA THR A 442 -15.32 17.02 -12.86
C THR A 442 -16.22 15.97 -13.49
N GLY A 443 -15.73 15.29 -14.54
CA GLY A 443 -16.49 14.27 -15.25
C GLY A 443 -16.71 13.02 -14.41
N ASP A 444 -15.73 12.61 -13.63
CA ASP A 444 -15.85 11.47 -12.72
C ASP A 444 -16.82 11.78 -11.57
N ILE A 445 -16.77 13.00 -11.01
CA ILE A 445 -17.69 13.43 -9.97
C ILE A 445 -19.13 13.50 -10.51
N ASP A 446 -19.36 14.10 -11.68
CA ASP A 446 -20.70 14.17 -12.31
C ASP A 446 -21.26 12.79 -12.61
N ARG A 447 -20.42 11.87 -13.09
CA ARG A 447 -20.81 10.48 -13.36
C ARG A 447 -21.23 9.78 -12.06
N GLY A 448 -20.45 9.89 -10.98
CA GLY A 448 -20.79 9.35 -9.67
C GLY A 448 -22.11 9.91 -9.14
N LEU A 449 -22.30 11.22 -9.25
CA LEU A 449 -23.54 11.89 -8.84
C LEU A 449 -24.77 11.45 -9.65
N SER A 450 -24.59 10.92 -10.87
CA SER A 450 -25.67 10.41 -11.71
C SER A 450 -26.16 9.02 -11.31
N TRP A 451 -25.39 8.26 -10.54
CA TRP A 451 -25.75 6.89 -10.12
C TRP A 451 -26.90 6.88 -9.09
N LYS A 452 -27.43 5.68 -8.82
CA LYS A 452 -28.51 5.49 -7.83
C LYS A 452 -27.91 5.27 -6.45
N TRP A 453 -27.80 6.31 -5.69
CA TRP A 453 -27.33 6.31 -4.30
C TRP A 453 -28.34 7.04 -3.40
N ASP A 454 -28.34 6.68 -2.11
CA ASP A 454 -29.20 7.29 -1.10
C ASP A 454 -28.51 8.44 -0.38
N TYR A 455 -27.22 8.29 -0.09
CA TYR A 455 -26.39 9.29 0.59
C TYR A 455 -25.02 9.45 -0.07
N VAL A 456 -24.41 10.60 0.11
CA VAL A 456 -23.03 10.89 -0.27
C VAL A 456 -22.21 11.14 0.98
N VAL A 457 -21.00 10.60 1.04
CA VAL A 457 -20.05 10.85 2.11
C VAL A 457 -18.77 11.43 1.54
N PHE A 458 -18.30 12.52 2.14
CA PHE A 458 -17.00 13.12 1.84
C PHE A 458 -16.08 12.99 3.05
N GLN A 459 -14.78 12.84 2.77
CA GLN A 459 -13.75 13.00 3.79
C GLN A 459 -13.54 14.49 4.06
N ARG A 460 -13.95 14.95 5.22
CA ARG A 460 -13.92 16.36 5.58
C ARG A 460 -12.53 17.00 5.49
N PRO A 461 -11.44 16.33 5.94
CA PRO A 461 -10.08 16.87 5.80
C PRO A 461 -9.61 17.07 4.35
N TYR A 462 -10.13 16.29 3.41
CA TYR A 462 -9.73 16.32 2.00
C TYR A 462 -10.75 17.06 1.11
N PHE A 463 -11.93 17.42 1.64
CA PHE A 463 -13.04 17.96 0.85
C PHE A 463 -12.65 19.21 0.06
N MET A 464 -11.88 20.12 0.67
CA MET A 464 -11.54 21.40 0.04
C MET A 464 -10.65 21.22 -1.19
N ASP A 465 -9.61 20.41 -1.07
CA ASP A 465 -8.60 20.24 -2.12
C ASP A 465 -9.05 19.22 -3.17
N ASP A 466 -9.64 18.13 -2.72
CA ASP A 466 -9.92 16.98 -3.57
C ASP A 466 -11.29 17.05 -4.25
N VAL A 467 -12.23 17.82 -3.71
CA VAL A 467 -13.59 17.90 -4.25
C VAL A 467 -13.97 19.34 -4.58
N TYR A 468 -13.97 20.23 -3.58
CA TYR A 468 -14.50 21.59 -3.77
C TYR A 468 -13.67 22.44 -4.74
N ALA A 469 -12.33 22.33 -4.69
CA ALA A 469 -11.46 23.06 -5.61
C ALA A 469 -11.65 22.63 -7.07
N ILE A 470 -11.98 21.35 -7.30
CA ILE A 470 -12.19 20.76 -8.62
C ILE A 470 -13.62 20.98 -9.11
N TYR A 471 -14.60 20.83 -8.20
CA TYR A 471 -16.03 20.86 -8.49
C TYR A 471 -16.80 21.73 -7.49
N PRO A 472 -16.68 23.08 -7.55
CA PRO A 472 -17.36 24.00 -6.62
C PRO A 472 -18.89 23.88 -6.65
N ASP A 473 -19.46 23.45 -7.79
CA ASP A 473 -20.91 23.25 -7.96
C ASP A 473 -21.48 22.10 -7.13
N ILE A 474 -20.63 21.35 -6.41
CA ILE A 474 -21.07 20.28 -5.52
C ILE A 474 -22.08 20.76 -4.48
N LEU A 475 -21.94 22.00 -3.98
CA LEU A 475 -22.87 22.63 -3.03
C LEU A 475 -24.28 22.90 -3.61
N GLN A 476 -24.43 22.87 -4.94
CA GLN A 476 -25.69 22.95 -5.64
C GLN A 476 -26.35 21.60 -5.87
N LYS A 477 -25.56 20.51 -5.82
CA LYS A 477 -26.01 19.13 -6.10
C LYS A 477 -26.42 18.37 -4.84
N VAL A 478 -25.73 18.62 -3.74
CA VAL A 478 -25.95 17.91 -2.47
C VAL A 478 -26.03 18.89 -1.30
N GLU A 479 -26.72 18.49 -0.22
CA GLU A 479 -26.79 19.24 1.03
C GLU A 479 -26.27 18.40 2.19
N SER A 480 -25.49 18.97 3.09
CA SER A 480 -25.00 18.29 4.27
C SER A 480 -26.10 18.16 5.31
N ILE A 481 -26.27 16.93 5.84
CA ILE A 481 -27.28 16.62 6.87
C ILE A 481 -26.64 16.28 8.21
N ALA A 482 -25.41 15.76 8.22
CA ALA A 482 -24.62 15.51 9.41
C ALA A 482 -23.13 15.66 9.12
N VAL A 483 -22.39 16.19 10.09
CA VAL A 483 -20.94 16.39 9.98
C VAL A 483 -20.28 16.02 11.31
N ASN A 484 -19.21 15.25 11.27
CA ASN A 484 -18.32 15.01 12.40
C ASN A 484 -16.90 15.56 12.12
N GLU A 485 -15.92 15.17 12.93
CA GLU A 485 -14.52 15.62 12.75
C GLU A 485 -13.95 15.24 11.38
N ASN A 486 -14.31 14.08 10.85
CA ASN A 486 -13.68 13.46 9.70
C ASN A 486 -14.57 13.33 8.46
N LEU A 487 -15.89 13.35 8.63
CA LEU A 487 -16.83 13.03 7.55
C LEU A 487 -17.93 14.08 7.43
N ILE A 488 -18.38 14.30 6.19
CA ILE A 488 -19.57 15.08 5.83
C ILE A 488 -20.55 14.09 5.17
N LEU A 489 -21.71 13.89 5.80
CA LEU A 489 -22.82 13.11 5.26
C LEU A 489 -23.81 14.02 4.55
N CYS A 490 -24.14 13.69 3.32
CA CYS A 490 -25.01 14.49 2.46
C CYS A 490 -26.12 13.65 1.82
N LYS A 491 -27.18 14.34 1.42
CA LYS A 491 -28.23 13.81 0.53
C LYS A 491 -28.36 14.68 -0.72
N ARG A 492 -29.13 14.21 -1.71
CA ARG A 492 -29.46 15.05 -2.88
C ARG A 492 -30.16 16.30 -2.45
N LYS A 493 -29.73 17.42 -3.01
CA LYS A 493 -30.38 18.69 -2.77
C LYS A 493 -31.72 18.72 -3.50
N THR A 494 -32.78 19.07 -2.79
CA THR A 494 -34.15 19.14 -3.32
C THR A 494 -34.66 20.57 -3.42
N ASP A 495 -34.02 21.49 -2.72
CA ASP A 495 -34.41 22.91 -2.72
C ASP A 495 -33.37 23.78 -3.45
N THR A 496 -33.75 25.05 -3.68
CA THR A 496 -32.90 26.04 -4.34
C THR A 496 -32.17 26.98 -3.36
N ILE A 497 -32.27 26.73 -2.06
CA ILE A 497 -31.64 27.57 -1.05
C ILE A 497 -30.12 27.30 -1.05
N PRO A 498 -29.28 28.31 -1.32
CA PRO A 498 -27.84 28.09 -1.33
C PRO A 498 -27.33 27.75 0.08
N GLN A 499 -26.69 26.62 0.25
CA GLN A 499 -25.93 26.32 1.46
C GLN A 499 -24.53 26.93 1.32
N THR A 500 -24.11 27.73 2.30
CA THR A 500 -22.75 28.28 2.29
C THR A 500 -21.75 27.18 2.58
N LEU A 501 -20.49 27.34 2.12
CA LEU A 501 -19.43 26.38 2.39
C LEU A 501 -19.23 26.16 3.91
N MET A 502 -19.36 27.21 4.71
CA MET A 502 -19.24 27.15 6.17
C MET A 502 -20.36 26.30 6.80
N ASP A 503 -21.61 26.48 6.32
CA ASP A 503 -22.73 25.67 6.79
C ASP A 503 -22.61 24.23 6.34
N PHE A 504 -22.22 24.01 5.09
CA PHE A 504 -21.98 22.66 4.52
C PHE A 504 -20.96 21.86 5.36
N MET A 505 -19.90 22.50 5.79
CA MET A 505 -18.85 21.90 6.60
C MET A 505 -19.12 22.00 8.11
N ASN A 506 -20.25 22.57 8.52
CA ASN A 506 -20.66 22.79 9.93
C ASN A 506 -19.59 23.55 10.74
N ILE A 507 -19.03 24.60 10.18
CA ILE A 507 -18.02 25.45 10.82
C ILE A 507 -18.69 26.61 11.55
N LYS A 508 -18.83 26.53 12.88
CA LYS A 508 -19.71 27.45 13.64
C LYS A 508 -19.02 28.40 14.61
N LYS A 509 -17.86 28.03 15.16
CA LYS A 509 -17.21 28.83 16.21
C LYS A 509 -15.85 29.35 15.80
N THR A 510 -15.72 30.68 15.73
CA THR A 510 -14.41 31.32 15.66
C THR A 510 -13.69 31.17 17.00
N TYR A 511 -12.48 30.65 16.97
CA TYR A 511 -11.62 30.44 18.14
C TYR A 511 -10.61 31.56 18.33
N ALA A 512 -9.97 31.99 17.24
CA ALA A 512 -9.00 33.07 17.22
C ALA A 512 -9.01 33.74 15.83
N ILE A 513 -8.75 35.05 15.80
CA ILE A 513 -8.55 35.77 14.54
C ILE A 513 -7.22 36.51 14.65
N VAL A 514 -6.38 36.34 13.66
CA VAL A 514 -5.12 37.10 13.47
C VAL A 514 -5.25 37.90 12.18
N LYS A 515 -4.94 39.17 12.23
CA LYS A 515 -5.02 40.06 11.06
C LYS A 515 -3.68 40.76 10.86
N THR A 516 -3.31 40.93 9.61
CA THR A 516 -2.19 41.79 9.23
C THR A 516 -2.55 42.58 7.98
N ASN A 517 -2.33 43.87 8.02
CA ASN A 517 -2.58 44.81 6.93
C ASN A 517 -1.27 45.50 6.49
N PHE A 518 -0.12 45.01 6.93
CA PHE A 518 1.23 45.53 6.65
C PHE A 518 1.49 47.01 7.09
N GLU A 519 0.53 47.67 7.72
CA GLU A 519 0.70 49.05 8.21
C GLU A 519 1.64 49.14 9.40
N THR A 520 1.78 48.08 10.18
CA THR A 520 2.70 47.93 11.30
C THR A 520 3.68 46.83 11.04
N THR A 521 4.98 47.08 11.28
CA THR A 521 6.02 46.06 11.27
C THR A 521 5.84 45.14 12.48
N ASP A 522 5.19 44.03 12.32
CA ASP A 522 5.14 42.99 13.33
C ASP A 522 6.37 42.06 13.17
N SER A 523 7.04 41.72 14.26
CA SER A 523 8.22 40.85 14.30
C SER A 523 7.95 39.40 13.86
N LEU A 524 6.68 39.05 13.62
CA LEU A 524 6.25 37.74 13.15
C LEU A 524 6.11 37.64 11.63
N ASN A 525 6.20 38.75 10.91
CA ASN A 525 6.02 38.82 9.47
C ASN A 525 7.36 39.11 8.78
N TYR A 526 7.93 38.11 8.12
CA TYR A 526 9.09 38.31 7.26
C TYR A 526 8.62 38.68 5.85
N ILE A 527 8.58 39.99 5.55
CA ILE A 527 8.24 40.51 4.22
C ILE A 527 8.84 41.90 4.01
N ALA A 528 9.21 42.21 2.78
CA ALA A 528 9.43 43.57 2.35
C ALA A 528 8.08 44.29 2.27
N VAL A 529 8.01 45.48 2.82
CA VAL A 529 6.79 46.31 2.83
C VAL A 529 7.06 47.59 2.05
N GLU A 530 6.22 47.88 1.09
CA GLU A 530 6.28 49.09 0.26
C GLU A 530 4.99 49.91 0.37
N ASN A 531 5.04 51.17 -0.09
CA ASN A 531 3.81 51.93 -0.25
C ASN A 531 3.03 51.43 -1.45
N ASP A 532 1.70 51.32 -1.28
CA ASP A 532 0.83 50.97 -2.40
C ASP A 532 0.97 51.99 -3.53
N PRO A 533 1.38 51.56 -4.74
CA PRO A 533 1.51 52.48 -5.88
C PRO A 533 0.19 53.15 -6.28
N THR A 534 -0.94 52.63 -5.78
CA THR A 534 -2.28 53.18 -6.08
C THR A 534 -2.87 54.01 -4.95
N SER A 535 -2.27 53.99 -3.74
CA SER A 535 -2.75 54.69 -2.55
C SER A 535 -1.61 55.16 -1.65
N ALA A 536 -1.40 56.47 -1.56
CA ALA A 536 -0.26 57.06 -0.85
C ALA A 536 -0.21 56.80 0.68
N ASN A 537 -1.30 56.28 1.26
CA ASN A 537 -1.44 56.05 2.71
C ASN A 537 -1.60 54.56 3.04
N ASN A 538 -1.43 53.66 2.09
CA ASN A 538 -1.53 52.20 2.28
C ASN A 538 -0.18 51.52 2.10
N ARG A 539 0.18 50.64 3.00
CA ARG A 539 1.38 49.79 2.90
C ARG A 539 0.97 48.39 2.55
N ILE A 540 1.73 47.80 1.64
CA ILE A 540 1.48 46.45 1.10
C ILE A 540 2.70 45.56 1.27
N GLY A 541 2.47 44.29 1.45
CA GLY A 541 3.53 43.28 1.38
C GLY A 541 3.98 43.09 -0.06
N TRP A 542 5.30 42.99 -0.27
CA TRP A 542 5.90 42.81 -1.58
C TRP A 542 6.82 41.57 -1.61
N ILE A 543 6.66 40.75 -2.65
CA ILE A 543 7.53 39.63 -2.95
C ILE A 543 8.07 39.85 -4.36
N GLY A 544 9.39 39.96 -4.49
CA GLY A 544 10.06 40.30 -5.73
C GLY A 544 10.62 39.09 -6.48
N GLU A 545 11.20 39.39 -7.64
CA GLU A 545 11.81 38.39 -8.53
C GLU A 545 13.02 37.68 -7.91
N ASN A 546 13.58 38.19 -6.81
CA ASN A 546 14.70 37.55 -6.12
C ASN A 546 14.27 36.67 -4.94
N ASP A 547 12.98 36.69 -4.57
CA ASP A 547 12.47 36.05 -3.38
C ASP A 547 11.81 34.71 -3.75
N VAL A 548 12.44 33.60 -3.40
CA VAL A 548 11.85 32.25 -3.52
C VAL A 548 10.80 32.02 -2.44
N TYR A 549 10.99 32.62 -1.28
CA TYR A 549 10.03 32.59 -0.16
C TYR A 549 9.73 34.00 0.28
N GLY A 550 8.45 34.30 0.49
CA GLY A 550 8.02 35.60 0.97
C GLY A 550 6.92 35.47 2.00
N PHE A 551 6.58 36.56 2.65
CA PHE A 551 5.57 36.68 3.70
C PHE A 551 5.43 35.39 4.53
N SER A 552 6.12 35.32 5.64
CA SER A 552 6.03 34.17 6.57
C SER A 552 5.38 34.63 7.88
N HIS A 553 4.33 33.94 8.29
CA HIS A 553 3.68 34.15 9.58
C HIS A 553 3.66 32.86 10.40
N GLY A 554 4.26 32.90 11.60
CA GLY A 554 4.30 31.76 12.51
C GLY A 554 3.26 31.87 13.61
N PHE A 555 2.34 30.93 13.71
CA PHE A 555 1.28 30.93 14.75
C PHE A 555 1.79 30.27 16.03
N ARG A 556 2.42 31.04 16.89
CA ARG A 556 2.90 30.53 18.18
C ARG A 556 1.77 30.44 19.20
N LYS A 557 1.54 30.32 20.19
CA LYS A 557 0.62 30.34 21.35
C LYS A 557 -0.90 30.44 21.06
N GLU A 558 -1.31 31.09 19.97
CA GLU A 558 -2.71 31.39 19.66
C GLU A 558 -3.55 30.14 19.38
N ILE A 559 -2.88 29.06 18.93
CA ILE A 559 -3.55 27.85 18.46
C ILE A 559 -3.68 26.80 19.58
N GLY A 560 -2.94 26.95 20.68
CA GLY A 560 -2.94 25.98 21.79
C GLY A 560 -2.30 24.63 21.45
N SER A 561 -2.52 23.60 22.26
CA SER A 561 -1.81 22.33 22.19
C SER A 561 -2.46 21.25 21.31
N ASP A 562 -3.73 21.42 20.92
CA ASP A 562 -4.48 20.45 20.13
C ASP A 562 -5.14 21.14 18.93
N LEU A 563 -4.77 20.68 17.71
CA LEU A 563 -5.29 21.18 16.46
C LEU A 563 -6.40 20.30 15.85
N ARG A 564 -6.74 19.18 16.51
CA ARG A 564 -7.80 18.28 16.00
C ARG A 564 -9.13 19.00 15.84
N GLY A 565 -9.78 18.77 14.72
CA GLY A 565 -11.07 19.38 14.40
C GLY A 565 -11.00 20.89 14.17
N ARG A 566 -9.81 21.50 14.03
CA ARG A 566 -9.66 22.91 13.75
C ARG A 566 -9.60 23.19 12.26
N VAL A 567 -10.20 24.29 11.90
CA VAL A 567 -10.20 24.81 10.55
C VAL A 567 -9.54 26.18 10.58
N LEU A 568 -8.63 26.40 9.66
CA LEU A 568 -8.01 27.71 9.38
C LEU A 568 -8.66 28.27 8.11
N LYS A 569 -9.36 29.39 8.26
CA LYS A 569 -9.82 30.20 7.15
C LYS A 569 -8.81 31.31 6.94
N VAL A 570 -8.26 31.39 5.75
CA VAL A 570 -7.34 32.45 5.34
C VAL A 570 -8.07 33.31 4.32
N LYS A 571 -8.16 34.60 4.59
CA LYS A 571 -8.67 35.62 3.66
C LYS A 571 -7.54 36.59 3.38
N GLY A 572 -7.33 36.99 2.12
CA GLY A 572 -6.28 37.90 1.75
C GLY A 572 -6.48 38.47 0.35
N LYS A 573 -5.82 39.57 0.09
CA LYS A 573 -5.76 40.21 -1.22
C LYS A 573 -4.42 39.94 -1.88
N PHE A 574 -4.48 39.60 -3.15
CA PHE A 574 -3.31 39.24 -3.95
C PHE A 574 -3.33 39.97 -5.29
N LEU A 575 -2.19 40.51 -5.70
CA LEU A 575 -2.02 41.08 -7.03
C LEU A 575 -0.73 40.48 -7.64
N ARG A 576 -0.89 39.66 -8.67
CA ARG A 576 0.24 39.09 -9.42
C ARG A 576 0.58 39.96 -10.63
N ARG A 577 1.87 40.24 -10.85
CA ARG A 577 2.35 41.01 -11.99
C ARG A 577 2.80 40.14 -13.15
N ASN A 578 3.21 38.90 -12.88
CA ASN A 578 3.75 37.97 -13.88
C ASN A 578 2.95 36.67 -13.85
N ASP A 579 2.97 35.96 -14.98
CA ASP A 579 2.40 34.63 -15.08
C ASP A 579 3.45 33.58 -14.71
N GLY A 580 3.20 32.84 -13.65
CA GLY A 580 4.09 31.82 -13.14
C GLY A 580 3.54 31.19 -11.87
N GLN A 581 4.02 30.01 -11.53
CA GLN A 581 3.59 29.29 -10.35
C GLN A 581 3.96 30.06 -9.07
N ILE A 582 2.97 30.25 -8.23
CA ILE A 582 3.11 30.80 -6.89
C ILE A 582 2.12 30.11 -5.96
N SER A 583 2.53 29.74 -4.77
CA SER A 583 1.69 28.96 -3.87
C SER A 583 1.69 29.54 -2.46
N ILE A 584 0.52 29.52 -1.83
CA ILE A 584 0.41 29.60 -0.38
C ILE A 584 0.85 28.24 0.18
N VAL A 585 1.67 28.27 1.22
CA VAL A 585 2.08 27.07 1.95
C VAL A 585 1.65 27.17 3.40
N ILE A 586 1.04 26.11 3.89
CA ILE A 586 0.74 25.89 5.29
C ILE A 586 1.61 24.71 5.74
N ALA A 587 2.50 24.94 6.67
CA ALA A 587 3.42 23.94 7.18
C ALA A 587 3.31 23.80 8.70
N TYR A 588 3.37 22.58 9.20
CA TYR A 588 3.46 22.26 10.61
C TYR A 588 4.73 21.48 10.86
N SER A 589 5.75 22.14 11.37
CA SER A 589 7.12 21.61 11.43
C SER A 589 7.86 21.95 12.71
N LYS A 590 8.92 21.19 12.98
CA LYS A 590 9.92 21.42 14.01
C LYS A 590 11.30 21.31 13.38
N GLY A 591 11.95 22.43 13.08
CA GLY A 591 13.17 22.43 12.27
C GLY A 591 12.92 21.78 10.92
N ASP A 592 13.74 20.81 10.55
CA ASP A 592 13.61 20.04 9.29
C ASP A 592 12.56 18.92 9.35
N ASP A 593 11.99 18.64 10.53
CA ASP A 593 10.95 17.62 10.70
C ASP A 593 9.58 18.21 10.37
N LEU A 594 9.01 17.77 9.26
CA LEU A 594 7.78 18.26 8.66
C LEU A 594 6.63 17.27 8.94
N ALA A 595 5.70 17.64 9.82
CA ALA A 595 4.54 16.81 10.17
C ALA A 595 3.32 17.03 9.27
N TYR A 596 3.21 18.20 8.63
CA TYR A 596 2.13 18.54 7.71
C TYR A 596 2.59 19.61 6.72
N TYR A 597 2.15 19.48 5.48
CA TYR A 597 2.45 20.41 4.41
C TYR A 597 1.30 20.43 3.42
N GLN A 598 0.73 21.62 3.19
CA GLN A 598 -0.31 21.84 2.20
C GLN A 598 0.04 23.06 1.37
N THR A 599 -0.17 22.97 0.05
CA THR A 599 0.03 24.07 -0.88
C THR A 599 -1.29 24.44 -1.57
N ILE A 600 -1.49 25.72 -1.80
CA ILE A 600 -2.62 26.27 -2.59
C ILE A 600 -2.01 27.09 -3.70
N ASP A 601 -2.25 26.70 -4.95
CA ASP A 601 -1.74 27.41 -6.11
C ASP A 601 -2.55 28.71 -6.35
N LEU A 602 -1.88 29.85 -6.16
CA LEU A 602 -2.46 31.18 -6.41
C LEU A 602 -2.58 31.50 -7.91
N SER A 603 -1.78 30.86 -8.75
CA SER A 603 -1.78 31.12 -10.18
C SER A 603 -3.12 30.73 -10.84
N SER A 604 -3.75 29.68 -10.32
CA SER A 604 -5.04 29.18 -10.83
C SER A 604 -6.26 30.03 -10.43
N ILE A 605 -6.13 30.86 -9.38
CA ILE A 605 -7.27 31.50 -8.72
C ILE A 605 -7.21 33.04 -8.72
N SER A 606 -6.11 33.65 -9.18
CA SER A 606 -5.94 35.08 -9.24
C SER A 606 -5.66 35.56 -10.67
N LYS A 607 -6.26 36.70 -11.05
CA LYS A 607 -6.02 37.34 -12.35
C LYS A 607 -4.71 38.14 -12.34
N LEU A 608 -4.08 38.28 -13.50
CA LEU A 608 -2.89 39.12 -13.64
C LEU A 608 -3.28 40.61 -13.58
N ASN A 609 -2.47 41.38 -12.87
CA ASN A 609 -2.59 42.84 -12.75
C ASN A 609 -3.93 43.35 -12.13
N GLU A 610 -4.69 42.44 -11.49
CA GLU A 610 -5.89 42.80 -10.76
C GLU A 610 -5.77 42.36 -9.30
N TRP A 611 -6.17 43.23 -8.37
CA TRP A 611 -6.34 42.83 -6.98
C TRP A 611 -7.45 41.80 -6.90
N THR A 612 -7.10 40.60 -6.39
CA THR A 612 -8.04 39.51 -6.22
C THR A 612 -8.12 39.19 -4.73
N GLU A 613 -9.30 39.34 -4.15
CA GLU A 613 -9.58 38.89 -2.79
C GLU A 613 -9.99 37.41 -2.84
N LYS A 614 -9.38 36.60 -2.03
CA LYS A 614 -9.66 35.15 -1.95
C LYS A 614 -9.76 34.71 -0.51
N GLU A 615 -10.56 33.67 -0.33
CA GLU A 615 -10.77 32.98 0.91
C GLU A 615 -10.47 31.51 0.74
N PHE A 616 -9.70 30.94 1.67
CA PHE A 616 -9.31 29.52 1.68
C PHE A 616 -9.70 28.92 3.01
N ILE A 617 -10.16 27.67 2.98
CA ILE A 617 -10.46 26.88 4.18
C ILE A 617 -9.52 25.70 4.21
N ILE A 618 -8.79 25.55 5.30
CA ILE A 618 -7.72 24.58 5.49
C ILE A 618 -8.00 23.77 6.75
N PHE A 619 -7.93 22.46 6.65
CA PHE A 619 -8.04 21.56 7.78
C PHE A 619 -6.67 21.33 8.40
N LEU A 620 -6.55 21.69 9.68
CA LEU A 620 -5.30 21.55 10.41
C LEU A 620 -5.24 20.15 11.04
N PRO A 621 -4.10 19.43 10.88
CA PRO A 621 -3.90 18.12 11.47
C PRO A 621 -3.86 18.20 13.00
N PRO A 622 -4.05 17.08 13.71
CA PRO A 622 -3.82 17.02 15.14
C PRO A 622 -2.34 17.32 15.43
N ARG A 623 -2.08 18.13 16.45
CA ARG A 623 -0.73 18.47 16.87
C ARG A 623 -0.05 17.23 17.45
N GLN A 624 1.02 16.81 16.81
CA GLN A 624 1.78 15.63 17.26
C GLN A 624 2.70 15.94 18.47
N SER A 625 3.19 17.17 18.58
CA SER A 625 4.08 17.61 19.65
C SER A 625 3.91 19.10 19.93
N LYS A 626 4.10 19.52 21.19
CA LYS A 626 4.09 20.93 21.60
C LYS A 626 5.24 21.76 20.98
N GLU A 627 6.19 21.12 20.37
CA GLU A 627 7.39 21.75 19.81
C GLU A 627 7.23 22.12 18.33
N TYR A 628 6.18 21.63 17.66
CA TYR A 628 5.90 21.97 16.27
C TYR A 628 5.23 23.35 16.16
N LEU A 629 5.60 24.09 15.12
CA LEU A 629 5.09 25.40 14.77
C LEU A 629 4.23 25.31 13.53
N LEU A 630 3.01 25.84 13.60
CA LEU A 630 2.22 26.11 12.40
C LEU A 630 2.72 27.40 11.77
N SER A 631 3.04 27.34 10.49
CA SER A 631 3.47 28.51 9.70
C SER A 631 2.69 28.61 8.40
N PHE A 632 2.49 29.86 7.99
CA PHE A 632 1.97 30.25 6.69
C PHE A 632 3.07 30.99 5.96
N TYR A 633 3.31 30.68 4.70
CA TYR A 633 4.24 31.47 3.87
C TYR A 633 3.89 31.36 2.38
N ILE A 634 4.41 32.27 1.58
CA ILE A 634 4.29 32.26 0.13
C ILE A 634 5.55 31.63 -0.46
N HIS A 635 5.38 30.63 -1.30
CA HIS A 635 6.45 30.00 -2.09
C HIS A 635 6.38 30.48 -3.53
N ASN A 636 7.46 31.09 -4.01
CA ASN A 636 7.60 31.75 -5.29
C ASN A 636 8.75 31.16 -6.13
N PRO A 637 8.66 29.91 -6.57
CA PRO A 637 9.76 29.21 -7.28
C PRO A 637 10.11 29.86 -8.61
N ASN A 638 9.15 30.51 -9.26
CA ASN A 638 9.30 31.14 -10.57
C ASN A 638 9.67 32.63 -10.46
N LYS A 639 9.97 33.10 -9.26
CA LYS A 639 10.42 34.47 -9.02
C LYS A 639 9.50 35.54 -9.59
N ASN A 640 8.21 35.40 -9.31
CA ASN A 640 7.18 36.34 -9.72
C ASN A 640 7.16 37.59 -8.81
N THR A 641 6.62 38.69 -9.31
CA THR A 641 6.29 39.83 -8.45
C THR A 641 4.83 39.71 -7.97
N VAL A 642 4.66 39.68 -6.64
CA VAL A 642 3.36 39.55 -6.00
C VAL A 642 3.23 40.59 -4.89
N LEU A 643 2.10 41.28 -4.91
CA LEU A 643 1.71 42.23 -3.88
C LEU A 643 0.62 41.58 -3.01
N LEU A 644 0.67 41.86 -1.71
CA LEU A 644 -0.18 41.23 -0.68
C LEU A 644 -0.78 42.30 0.21
N ASP A 645 -2.05 42.14 0.59
CA ASP A 645 -2.72 43.05 1.52
C ASP A 645 -3.86 42.37 2.28
N ASP A 646 -4.25 42.96 3.42
CA ASP A 646 -5.44 42.59 4.22
C ASP A 646 -5.56 41.09 4.53
N PHE A 647 -4.51 40.48 5.13
CA PHE A 647 -4.64 39.09 5.56
C PHE A 647 -5.39 38.95 6.88
N GLU A 648 -6.37 38.03 6.86
CA GLU A 648 -7.10 37.58 8.04
C GLU A 648 -6.96 36.05 8.15
N PHE A 649 -6.49 35.59 9.28
CA PHE A 649 -6.39 34.16 9.65
C PHE A 649 -7.40 33.88 10.75
N ALA A 650 -8.50 33.26 10.43
CA ALA A 650 -9.55 32.91 11.39
C ALA A 650 -9.52 31.40 11.69
N PHE A 651 -9.28 31.08 12.95
CA PHE A 651 -9.28 29.69 13.43
C PHE A 651 -10.67 29.35 13.96
N TYR A 652 -11.19 28.21 13.48
CA TYR A 652 -12.48 27.70 13.88
C TYR A 652 -12.32 26.37 14.61
N ARG A 653 -13.23 26.14 15.54
CA ARG A 653 -13.35 24.90 16.29
C ARG A 653 -14.74 24.30 16.07
N ASN A 654 -14.81 22.99 15.97
CA ASN A 654 -16.08 22.27 15.88
C ASN A 654 -16.86 22.34 17.19
#